data_68b8cb9a9af58e6e42e43e732a614ff7
#
_entry.id   68b8cb9a9af58e6e42e43e732a614ff7
#
_cell.length_a   1.000
_cell.length_b   1.000
_cell.length_c   1.000
_cell.angle_alpha   90.00
_cell.angle_beta   90.00
_cell.angle_gamma   90.00
#
_symmetry.space_group_name_H-M   'P 1'
#
loop_
_entity.id
_entity.type
_entity.pdbx_description
1 polymer ?
#
loop_
_entity_poly.entity_id
_entity_poly.type
_entity_poly.pdbx_seq_one_letter_code
_entity_poly.pdbx_strand_id
1 'polypeptide(L)'
;MEKDFNPLMHIVGLPLFSAVKPEHIKPAVESAIENCKNVIINVVEKNKDNPTWDNLMSPIEEADDRFSKIWSVVSHLNSVNNTQELRTAHDECLPLIAQYSTWAGQYRPLFNALTKLAKSDEFNLLTKAQRKSVENSLRDFRLSGIDLPEDKQRRFGEISARLSQLQSDFANNLLDATNNYVKNVIDEKELVGLPRGALNLAKSEAKKRSLDGYVFTLDIPSYLPVLTYADNRELRKEMYIAYNTRASDVGPDAGKWDNLPVMEEILSLRHELARLLDFKDYASLSLATKMAQNNDEVLSFLYDLANKSHNQGLEEVKALEEYAKGLGCDELKPWDVAYYSEKLRQEKYSYNAEELRPYFPVDKVIAGLFECAKRIYSITFRARFGVDVWNENVVCYDVYDEFGSKIGTLFMDLYARQGKRGGAWMDECMSRRYRADGSLQLPVTYLVCNFTPPVNGKQSELTHDEVVTLFHEFGHGLNQLLTRIDIADVSGINGVPWDAVELPSQFNENFAWQEEVLNFLSCHVRTGEHLPKEKLDALIAAKNFESAMAMLRQLEFAIFDFRIHAEYDPQKGGRIYEILNEVKSKVSVVPQYENGRFPNGFSHIFAGGYAAGYYSYKWAEVLAADAFGRFIEEGIFNKEAGADFRDYILASGGAEDPMKSFIAFRGRKPKVDALLVQSGIKVTQQQ
;
A
#
# COMPACT_ATOMS: atom_id res chain seq x y z
N MET A 1 -20.03 29.62 11.81
CA MET A 1 -20.36 28.20 12.11
C MET A 1 -20.81 28.15 13.55
N GLU A 2 -21.94 27.51 13.81
CA GLU A 2 -22.46 27.33 15.16
C GLU A 2 -21.45 26.64 16.05
N LYS A 3 -21.36 27.01 17.31
CA LYS A 3 -20.37 26.54 18.29
C LYS A 3 -20.42 25.01 18.52
N ASP A 4 -21.49 24.35 18.07
CA ASP A 4 -21.75 22.90 18.29
C ASP A 4 -21.68 22.08 17.00
N PHE A 5 -21.21 22.63 15.87
CA PHE A 5 -21.13 21.90 14.60
C PHE A 5 -19.90 21.02 14.55
N ASN A 6 -20.12 19.69 14.43
CA ASN A 6 -19.04 18.71 14.23
C ASN A 6 -19.01 18.29 12.74
N PRO A 7 -17.97 18.67 11.98
CA PRO A 7 -17.90 18.38 10.55
C PRO A 7 -17.84 16.88 10.22
N LEU A 8 -17.41 16.05 11.16
CA LEU A 8 -17.38 14.59 10.97
C LEU A 8 -18.78 13.95 11.08
N MET A 9 -19.68 14.56 11.84
CA MET A 9 -21.04 14.02 12.03
C MET A 9 -22.00 14.41 10.92
N HIS A 10 -21.65 15.38 10.10
CA HIS A 10 -22.50 15.96 9.06
C HIS A 10 -21.85 15.86 7.68
N ILE A 11 -21.39 14.64 7.33
CA ILE A 11 -20.79 14.39 6.02
C ILE A 11 -21.92 14.24 5.00
N VAL A 12 -22.16 15.31 4.27
CA VAL A 12 -23.04 15.35 3.09
C VAL A 12 -22.17 15.73 1.90
N GLY A 13 -22.07 14.85 0.94
CA GLY A 13 -21.11 14.99 -0.16
C GLY A 13 -19.68 14.69 0.29
N LEU A 14 -18.71 15.49 -0.16
CA LEU A 14 -17.31 15.31 0.22
C LEU A 14 -17.03 15.80 1.64
N PRO A 15 -16.11 15.16 2.38
CA PRO A 15 -15.78 15.59 3.74
C PRO A 15 -15.18 17.00 3.80
N LEU A 16 -15.40 17.68 4.93
CA LEU A 16 -14.81 18.99 5.22
C LEU A 16 -13.49 18.81 5.99
N PHE A 17 -12.46 18.33 5.30
CA PHE A 17 -11.17 17.97 5.89
C PHE A 17 -10.54 19.10 6.73
N SER A 18 -10.54 20.33 6.21
CA SER A 18 -9.89 21.48 6.85
C SER A 18 -10.64 21.96 8.10
N ALA A 19 -11.91 21.60 8.24
CA ALA A 19 -12.73 21.97 9.39
C ALA A 19 -12.58 20.99 10.56
N VAL A 20 -12.01 19.81 10.33
CA VAL A 20 -11.86 18.78 11.36
C VAL A 20 -10.76 19.18 12.34
N LYS A 21 -11.12 19.24 13.62
CA LYS A 21 -10.19 19.49 14.74
C LYS A 21 -10.11 18.28 15.65
N PRO A 22 -9.01 18.13 16.42
CA PRO A 22 -8.88 17.00 17.36
C PRO A 22 -10.09 16.80 18.28
N GLU A 23 -10.69 17.88 18.76
CA GLU A 23 -11.86 17.85 19.66
C GLU A 23 -13.13 17.28 19.02
N HIS A 24 -13.21 17.23 17.69
CA HIS A 24 -14.36 16.67 16.97
C HIS A 24 -14.33 15.14 16.89
N ILE A 25 -13.17 14.52 17.05
CA ILE A 25 -12.91 13.13 16.68
C ILE A 25 -13.62 12.15 17.62
N LYS A 26 -13.29 12.18 18.91
CA LYS A 26 -13.85 11.24 19.87
C LYS A 26 -15.39 11.33 19.97
N PRO A 27 -16.01 12.52 20.07
CA PRO A 27 -17.48 12.62 20.08
C PRO A 27 -18.14 12.02 18.83
N ALA A 28 -17.56 12.24 17.64
CA ALA A 28 -18.10 11.70 16.40
C ALA A 28 -17.99 10.17 16.35
N VAL A 29 -16.87 9.60 16.77
CA VAL A 29 -16.64 8.16 16.81
C VAL A 29 -17.55 7.50 17.83
N GLU A 30 -17.66 8.04 19.03
CA GLU A 30 -18.59 7.54 20.07
C GLU A 30 -20.03 7.53 19.58
N SER A 31 -20.48 8.62 18.97
CA SER A 31 -21.85 8.74 18.42
C SER A 31 -22.11 7.70 17.33
N ALA A 32 -21.16 7.51 16.42
CA ALA A 32 -21.28 6.54 15.32
C ALA A 32 -21.32 5.10 15.84
N ILE A 33 -20.49 4.77 16.80
CA ILE A 33 -20.46 3.45 17.44
C ILE A 33 -21.78 3.15 18.16
N GLU A 34 -22.28 4.11 18.93
CA GLU A 34 -23.57 3.97 19.63
C GLU A 34 -24.69 3.76 18.62
N ASN A 35 -24.72 4.53 17.53
CA ASN A 35 -25.72 4.36 16.48
C ASN A 35 -25.62 2.96 15.83
N CYS A 36 -24.44 2.46 15.53
CA CYS A 36 -24.25 1.12 14.96
C CYS A 36 -24.77 0.04 15.90
N LYS A 37 -24.44 0.11 17.20
CA LYS A 37 -24.92 -0.84 18.20
C LYS A 37 -26.45 -0.84 18.30
N ASN A 38 -27.04 0.34 18.39
CA ASN A 38 -28.51 0.49 18.52
C ASN A 38 -29.22 -0.04 17.28
N VAL A 39 -28.71 0.23 16.07
CA VAL A 39 -29.27 -0.29 14.83
C VAL A 39 -29.22 -1.82 14.81
N ILE A 40 -28.06 -2.40 15.13
CA ILE A 40 -27.89 -3.86 15.15
C ILE A 40 -28.88 -4.52 16.14
N ILE A 41 -28.92 -4.03 17.36
CA ILE A 41 -29.83 -4.59 18.41
C ILE A 41 -31.30 -4.50 17.98
N ASN A 42 -31.71 -3.35 17.47
CA ASN A 42 -33.09 -3.09 17.11
C ASN A 42 -33.54 -3.91 15.89
N VAL A 43 -32.75 -3.96 14.82
CA VAL A 43 -33.14 -4.70 13.61
C VAL A 43 -33.12 -6.22 13.84
N VAL A 44 -32.20 -6.71 14.66
CA VAL A 44 -32.14 -8.12 15.01
C VAL A 44 -33.36 -8.52 15.82
N GLU A 45 -33.69 -7.78 16.87
CA GLU A 45 -34.87 -8.09 17.72
C GLU A 45 -36.19 -8.02 16.94
N LYS A 46 -36.29 -7.01 16.07
CA LYS A 46 -37.52 -6.82 15.27
C LYS A 46 -37.70 -7.89 14.20
N ASN A 47 -36.62 -8.42 13.63
CA ASN A 47 -36.64 -9.24 12.43
C ASN A 47 -36.13 -10.68 12.65
N LYS A 48 -35.89 -11.11 13.89
CA LYS A 48 -35.32 -12.43 14.22
C LYS A 48 -36.09 -13.61 13.66
N ASP A 49 -37.41 -13.47 13.48
CA ASP A 49 -38.28 -14.54 13.00
C ASP A 49 -38.25 -14.68 11.48
N ASN A 50 -38.04 -13.58 10.75
CA ASN A 50 -37.99 -13.56 9.32
C ASN A 50 -36.96 -12.52 8.82
N PRO A 51 -35.66 -12.75 9.04
CA PRO A 51 -34.61 -11.83 8.58
C PRO A 51 -34.48 -11.88 7.07
N THR A 52 -34.40 -10.69 6.47
CA THR A 52 -34.17 -10.51 5.02
C THR A 52 -32.98 -9.58 4.81
N TRP A 53 -32.50 -9.50 3.57
CA TRP A 53 -31.48 -8.49 3.23
C TRP A 53 -31.98 -7.07 3.59
N ASP A 54 -33.19 -6.73 3.16
CA ASP A 54 -33.73 -5.38 3.31
C ASP A 54 -34.00 -4.99 4.77
N ASN A 55 -34.48 -5.93 5.60
CA ASN A 55 -34.85 -5.61 6.98
C ASN A 55 -33.70 -5.81 7.98
N LEU A 56 -32.64 -6.56 7.62
CA LEU A 56 -31.51 -6.87 8.49
C LEU A 56 -30.22 -6.22 8.00
N MET A 57 -29.76 -6.62 6.81
CA MET A 57 -28.44 -6.23 6.31
C MET A 57 -28.38 -4.77 5.85
N SER A 58 -29.41 -4.31 5.14
CA SER A 58 -29.43 -2.94 4.59
C SER A 58 -29.36 -1.86 5.68
N PRO A 59 -30.14 -1.92 6.78
CA PRO A 59 -30.01 -0.93 7.85
C PRO A 59 -28.65 -0.97 8.56
N ILE A 60 -28.07 -2.15 8.71
CA ILE A 60 -26.74 -2.31 9.32
C ILE A 60 -25.68 -1.69 8.40
N GLU A 61 -25.74 -1.93 7.09
CA GLU A 61 -24.84 -1.33 6.12
C GLU A 61 -24.91 0.20 6.17
N GLU A 62 -26.10 0.77 6.29
CA GLU A 62 -26.29 2.23 6.40
C GLU A 62 -25.58 2.81 7.63
N ALA A 63 -25.70 2.14 8.77
CA ALA A 63 -25.03 2.56 10.00
C ALA A 63 -23.50 2.41 9.91
N ASP A 64 -23.04 1.29 9.37
CA ASP A 64 -21.61 1.02 9.19
C ASP A 64 -20.96 2.00 8.21
N ASP A 65 -21.66 2.37 7.15
CA ASP A 65 -21.18 3.37 6.19
C ASP A 65 -20.97 4.74 6.84
N ARG A 66 -21.89 5.15 7.69
CA ARG A 66 -21.76 6.42 8.43
C ARG A 66 -20.51 6.41 9.32
N PHE A 67 -20.29 5.30 10.03
CA PHE A 67 -19.09 5.14 10.87
C PHE A 67 -17.82 5.11 10.01
N SER A 68 -17.83 4.35 8.91
CA SER A 68 -16.69 4.23 8.00
C SER A 68 -16.27 5.57 7.39
N LYS A 69 -17.22 6.42 7.03
CA LYS A 69 -16.93 7.77 6.53
C LYS A 69 -16.21 8.62 7.57
N ILE A 70 -16.66 8.56 8.82
CA ILE A 70 -16.02 9.29 9.93
C ILE A 70 -14.60 8.81 10.14
N TRP A 71 -14.44 7.51 10.33
CA TRP A 71 -13.13 6.94 10.65
C TRP A 71 -12.14 7.01 9.49
N SER A 72 -12.61 6.89 8.25
CA SER A 72 -11.78 7.09 7.06
C SER A 72 -11.14 8.47 7.05
N VAL A 73 -11.91 9.52 7.34
CA VAL A 73 -11.39 10.90 7.39
C VAL A 73 -10.37 11.05 8.51
N VAL A 74 -10.67 10.55 9.70
CA VAL A 74 -9.77 10.65 10.87
C VAL A 74 -8.45 9.92 10.61
N SER A 75 -8.52 8.68 10.15
CA SER A 75 -7.33 7.87 9.86
C SER A 75 -6.49 8.48 8.75
N HIS A 76 -7.13 9.00 7.71
CA HIS A 76 -6.46 9.66 6.61
C HIS A 76 -5.69 10.89 7.11
N LEU A 77 -6.34 11.79 7.84
CA LEU A 77 -5.71 12.98 8.40
C LEU A 77 -4.55 12.63 9.33
N ASN A 78 -4.70 11.59 10.13
CA ASN A 78 -3.63 11.12 11.01
C ASN A 78 -2.40 10.64 10.23
N SER A 79 -2.60 10.08 9.04
CA SER A 79 -1.51 9.61 8.17
C SER A 79 -0.86 10.72 7.35
N VAL A 80 -1.59 11.76 6.98
CA VAL A 80 -1.12 12.79 6.03
C VAL A 80 -0.89 14.16 6.64
N ASN A 81 -1.47 14.43 7.80
CA ASN A 81 -1.37 15.71 8.53
C ASN A 81 -1.15 15.47 10.03
N ASN A 82 -0.23 14.58 10.37
CA ASN A 82 -0.01 14.17 11.76
C ASN A 82 0.49 15.32 12.62
N THR A 83 -0.20 15.54 13.74
CA THR A 83 0.23 16.41 14.85
C THR A 83 0.08 15.63 16.15
N GLN A 84 0.71 16.07 17.23
CA GLN A 84 0.57 15.40 18.53
C GLN A 84 -0.89 15.37 19.00
N GLU A 85 -1.62 16.46 18.81
CA GLU A 85 -3.01 16.59 19.23
C GLU A 85 -3.93 15.68 18.42
N LEU A 86 -3.73 15.62 17.11
CA LEU A 86 -4.50 14.75 16.21
C LEU A 86 -4.22 13.27 16.51
N ARG A 87 -2.95 12.93 16.70
CA ARG A 87 -2.51 11.57 17.06
C ARG A 87 -3.15 11.12 18.36
N THR A 88 -3.15 11.96 19.38
CA THR A 88 -3.79 11.66 20.66
C THR A 88 -5.28 11.40 20.50
N ALA A 89 -5.99 12.25 19.78
CA ALA A 89 -7.42 12.08 19.51
C ALA A 89 -7.72 10.80 18.71
N HIS A 90 -6.90 10.49 17.71
CA HIS A 90 -6.99 9.25 16.93
C HIS A 90 -6.80 8.02 17.83
N ASP A 91 -5.73 8.01 18.62
CA ASP A 91 -5.36 6.85 19.44
C ASP A 91 -6.36 6.62 20.58
N GLU A 92 -6.97 7.65 21.13
CA GLU A 92 -8.05 7.52 22.11
C GLU A 92 -9.27 6.77 21.57
N CYS A 93 -9.50 6.81 20.25
CA CYS A 93 -10.59 6.10 19.60
C CYS A 93 -10.29 4.62 19.34
N LEU A 94 -9.02 4.22 19.29
CA LEU A 94 -8.64 2.85 18.95
C LEU A 94 -9.27 1.79 19.88
N PRO A 95 -9.22 1.95 21.22
CA PRO A 95 -9.90 1.00 22.10
C PRO A 95 -11.41 0.97 21.90
N LEU A 96 -12.03 2.10 21.63
CA LEU A 96 -13.47 2.18 21.40
C LEU A 96 -13.89 1.40 20.15
N ILE A 97 -13.12 1.57 19.07
CA ILE A 97 -13.36 0.89 17.80
C ILE A 97 -13.10 -0.61 17.92
N ALA A 98 -11.99 -1.00 18.58
CA ALA A 98 -11.66 -2.40 18.82
C ALA A 98 -12.74 -3.10 19.66
N GLN A 99 -13.24 -2.45 20.72
CA GLN A 99 -14.31 -2.97 21.56
C GLN A 99 -15.61 -3.14 20.76
N TYR A 100 -15.96 -2.16 19.94
CA TYR A 100 -17.14 -2.24 19.06
C TYR A 100 -17.00 -3.40 18.07
N SER A 101 -15.87 -3.52 17.38
CA SER A 101 -15.63 -4.58 16.40
C SER A 101 -15.72 -5.97 17.05
N THR A 102 -15.16 -6.13 18.23
CA THR A 102 -15.24 -7.37 19.00
C THR A 102 -16.68 -7.68 19.41
N TRP A 103 -17.39 -6.68 19.94
CA TRP A 103 -18.79 -6.84 20.32
C TRP A 103 -19.64 -7.28 19.13
N ALA A 104 -19.51 -6.58 17.99
CA ALA A 104 -20.27 -6.88 16.77
C ALA A 104 -19.96 -8.28 16.24
N GLY A 105 -18.67 -8.65 16.21
CA GLY A 105 -18.21 -9.97 15.75
C GLY A 105 -18.53 -11.12 16.69
N GLN A 106 -18.98 -10.84 17.92
CA GLN A 106 -19.36 -11.82 18.93
C GLN A 106 -20.83 -11.68 19.35
N TYR A 107 -21.61 -10.84 18.66
CA TYR A 107 -23.02 -10.63 18.96
C TYR A 107 -23.86 -11.79 18.42
N ARG A 108 -24.11 -12.79 19.28
CA ARG A 108 -24.80 -14.03 18.94
C ARG A 108 -26.16 -13.82 18.26
N PRO A 109 -27.01 -12.88 18.71
CA PRO A 109 -28.30 -12.69 18.06
C PRO A 109 -28.21 -12.32 16.58
N LEU A 110 -27.22 -11.49 16.21
CA LEU A 110 -26.97 -11.14 14.80
C LEU A 110 -26.47 -12.35 13.99
N PHE A 111 -25.54 -13.11 14.55
CA PHE A 111 -25.05 -14.35 13.93
C PHE A 111 -26.20 -15.34 13.67
N ASN A 112 -27.08 -15.50 14.62
CA ASN A 112 -28.24 -16.39 14.50
C ASN A 112 -29.22 -15.90 13.41
N ALA A 113 -29.53 -14.61 13.38
CA ALA A 113 -30.36 -14.01 12.34
C ALA A 113 -29.76 -14.15 10.96
N LEU A 114 -28.46 -13.89 10.83
CA LEU A 114 -27.73 -14.01 9.56
C LEU A 114 -27.64 -15.46 9.08
N THR A 115 -27.45 -16.42 9.99
CA THR A 115 -27.46 -17.85 9.69
C THR A 115 -28.87 -18.27 9.18
N LYS A 116 -29.93 -17.76 9.78
CA LYS A 116 -31.29 -18.01 9.33
C LYS A 116 -31.54 -17.44 7.94
N LEU A 117 -31.08 -16.22 7.65
CA LEU A 117 -31.14 -15.63 6.31
C LEU A 117 -30.43 -16.51 5.30
N ALA A 118 -29.22 -16.97 5.62
CA ALA A 118 -28.39 -17.78 4.71
C ALA A 118 -29.05 -19.15 4.38
N LYS A 119 -29.89 -19.65 5.23
CA LYS A 119 -30.64 -20.92 5.04
C LYS A 119 -32.05 -20.71 4.47
N SER A 120 -32.48 -19.46 4.26
CA SER A 120 -33.79 -19.13 3.74
C SER A 120 -33.87 -19.26 2.23
N ASP A 121 -35.10 -19.36 1.70
CA ASP A 121 -35.34 -19.33 0.26
C ASP A 121 -34.95 -17.99 -0.37
N GLU A 122 -35.07 -16.89 0.38
CA GLU A 122 -34.68 -15.56 -0.06
C GLU A 122 -33.18 -15.48 -0.42
N PHE A 123 -32.32 -16.20 0.30
CA PHE A 123 -30.88 -16.21 0.02
C PHE A 123 -30.58 -16.58 -1.43
N ASN A 124 -31.34 -17.54 -1.99
CA ASN A 124 -31.15 -17.97 -3.38
C ASN A 124 -31.60 -16.91 -4.39
N LEU A 125 -32.42 -15.95 -3.97
CA LEU A 125 -32.92 -14.85 -4.79
C LEU A 125 -32.01 -13.60 -4.71
N LEU A 126 -31.07 -13.58 -3.76
CA LEU A 126 -30.15 -12.46 -3.60
C LEU A 126 -29.16 -12.38 -4.77
N THR A 127 -28.67 -11.17 -5.02
CA THR A 127 -27.57 -10.99 -5.97
C THR A 127 -26.30 -11.70 -5.48
N LYS A 128 -25.39 -11.96 -6.43
CA LYS A 128 -24.11 -12.56 -6.11
C LYS A 128 -23.34 -11.75 -5.05
N ALA A 129 -23.33 -10.41 -5.16
CA ALA A 129 -22.69 -9.53 -4.19
C ALA A 129 -23.33 -9.63 -2.80
N GLN A 130 -24.66 -9.66 -2.71
CA GLN A 130 -25.37 -9.83 -1.45
C GLN A 130 -25.04 -11.17 -0.80
N ARG A 131 -25.09 -12.27 -1.57
CA ARG A 131 -24.73 -13.60 -1.07
C ARG A 131 -23.29 -13.64 -0.56
N LYS A 132 -22.36 -13.04 -1.29
CA LYS A 132 -20.95 -12.98 -0.88
C LYS A 132 -20.76 -12.20 0.40
N SER A 133 -21.46 -11.08 0.57
CA SER A 133 -21.47 -10.29 1.81
C SER A 133 -21.96 -11.14 3.01
N VAL A 134 -23.04 -11.88 2.84
CA VAL A 134 -23.56 -12.78 3.90
C VAL A 134 -22.56 -13.88 4.24
N GLU A 135 -22.00 -14.55 3.25
CA GLU A 135 -21.01 -15.61 3.45
C GLU A 135 -19.75 -15.10 4.14
N ASN A 136 -19.22 -13.95 3.71
CA ASN A 136 -18.08 -13.31 4.35
C ASN A 136 -18.36 -12.92 5.79
N SER A 137 -19.54 -12.39 6.07
CA SER A 137 -19.96 -12.02 7.43
C SER A 137 -20.02 -13.23 8.36
N LEU A 138 -20.57 -14.36 7.89
CA LEU A 138 -20.61 -15.60 8.67
C LEU A 138 -19.20 -16.14 8.96
N ARG A 139 -18.31 -16.11 7.96
CA ARG A 139 -16.90 -16.45 8.15
C ARG A 139 -16.26 -15.56 9.20
N ASP A 140 -16.47 -14.25 9.09
CA ASP A 140 -15.85 -13.25 9.97
C ASP A 140 -16.35 -13.36 11.41
N PHE A 141 -17.59 -13.77 11.63
CA PHE A 141 -18.07 -14.12 12.98
C PHE A 141 -17.25 -15.25 13.60
N ARG A 142 -16.95 -16.29 12.83
CA ARG A 142 -16.11 -17.40 13.31
C ARG A 142 -14.68 -16.94 13.60
N LEU A 143 -14.12 -16.10 12.75
CA LEU A 143 -12.78 -15.51 12.94
C LEU A 143 -12.76 -14.46 14.06
N SER A 144 -13.89 -13.98 14.52
CA SER A 144 -14.04 -13.09 15.68
C SER A 144 -14.34 -13.84 16.98
N GLY A 145 -14.37 -15.18 16.93
CA GLY A 145 -14.51 -16.00 18.11
C GLY A 145 -15.94 -16.25 18.55
N ILE A 146 -16.94 -16.20 17.64
CA ILE A 146 -18.35 -16.43 17.99
C ILE A 146 -18.59 -17.81 18.63
N ASP A 147 -17.79 -18.81 18.25
CA ASP A 147 -17.91 -20.18 18.75
C ASP A 147 -17.06 -20.44 19.99
N LEU A 148 -16.33 -19.45 20.49
CA LEU A 148 -15.49 -19.58 21.67
C LEU A 148 -16.31 -19.49 22.98
N PRO A 149 -15.84 -20.14 24.07
CA PRO A 149 -16.36 -19.89 25.40
C PRO A 149 -16.20 -18.43 25.81
N GLU A 150 -17.01 -17.95 26.72
CA GLU A 150 -17.08 -16.55 27.14
C GLU A 150 -15.73 -15.98 27.60
N ASP A 151 -14.96 -16.75 28.37
CA ASP A 151 -13.63 -16.34 28.85
C ASP A 151 -12.64 -16.13 27.70
N LYS A 152 -12.68 -17.00 26.69
CA LYS A 152 -11.84 -16.90 25.49
C LYS A 152 -12.32 -15.77 24.56
N GLN A 153 -13.62 -15.54 24.46
CA GLN A 153 -14.18 -14.38 23.73
C GLN A 153 -13.68 -13.07 24.34
N ARG A 154 -13.66 -12.97 25.65
CA ARG A 154 -13.13 -11.81 26.36
C ARG A 154 -11.64 -11.62 26.05
N ARG A 155 -10.87 -12.70 26.10
CA ARG A 155 -9.44 -12.65 25.77
C ARG A 155 -9.19 -12.23 24.33
N PHE A 156 -10.00 -12.72 23.37
CA PHE A 156 -9.96 -12.27 21.99
C PHE A 156 -10.12 -10.74 21.89
N GLY A 157 -11.08 -10.18 22.59
CA GLY A 157 -11.31 -8.72 22.62
C GLY A 157 -10.14 -7.95 23.20
N GLU A 158 -9.54 -8.43 24.29
CA GLU A 158 -8.35 -7.83 24.91
C GLU A 158 -7.17 -7.82 23.94
N ILE A 159 -6.92 -8.93 23.25
CA ILE A 159 -5.85 -9.06 22.25
C ILE A 159 -6.08 -8.10 21.09
N SER A 160 -7.30 -8.05 20.55
CA SER A 160 -7.64 -7.18 19.42
C SER A 160 -7.43 -5.71 19.76
N ALA A 161 -7.84 -5.28 20.94
CA ALA A 161 -7.63 -3.91 21.42
C ALA A 161 -6.14 -3.58 21.56
N ARG A 162 -5.38 -4.51 22.17
CA ARG A 162 -3.95 -4.31 22.37
C ARG A 162 -3.17 -4.30 21.07
N LEU A 163 -3.49 -5.18 20.12
CA LEU A 163 -2.87 -5.19 18.80
C LEU A 163 -3.10 -3.89 18.04
N SER A 164 -4.31 -3.35 18.10
CA SER A 164 -4.63 -2.06 17.47
C SER A 164 -3.75 -0.94 18.04
N GLN A 165 -3.59 -0.88 19.35
CA GLN A 165 -2.71 0.11 19.99
C GLN A 165 -1.24 -0.09 19.62
N LEU A 166 -0.76 -1.32 19.65
CA LEU A 166 0.64 -1.63 19.32
C LEU A 166 0.99 -1.30 17.87
N GLN A 167 0.07 -1.52 16.92
CA GLN A 167 0.28 -1.14 15.52
C GLN A 167 0.40 0.37 15.38
N SER A 168 -0.43 1.13 16.09
CA SER A 168 -0.30 2.59 16.13
C SER A 168 1.01 3.03 16.78
N ASP A 169 1.40 2.41 17.88
CA ASP A 169 2.68 2.70 18.57
C ASP A 169 3.87 2.45 17.64
N PHE A 170 3.84 1.35 16.88
CA PHE A 170 4.88 1.04 15.89
C PHE A 170 5.00 2.15 14.83
N ALA A 171 3.87 2.54 14.25
CA ALA A 171 3.82 3.57 13.22
C ALA A 171 4.28 4.93 13.76
N ASN A 172 3.86 5.29 14.96
CA ASN A 172 4.24 6.55 15.61
C ASN A 172 5.74 6.59 15.92
N ASN A 173 6.29 5.52 16.45
CA ASN A 173 7.72 5.42 16.74
C ASN A 173 8.56 5.57 15.45
N LEU A 174 8.14 4.93 14.38
CA LEU A 174 8.83 5.02 13.10
C LEU A 174 8.77 6.43 12.52
N LEU A 175 7.60 7.06 12.57
CA LEU A 175 7.42 8.43 12.10
C LEU A 175 8.29 9.41 12.89
N ASP A 176 8.31 9.30 14.22
CA ASP A 176 9.10 10.16 15.08
C ASP A 176 10.61 9.97 14.85
N ALA A 177 11.05 8.73 14.71
CA ALA A 177 12.45 8.42 14.38
C ALA A 177 12.85 9.00 13.02
N THR A 178 11.98 8.90 12.02
CA THR A 178 12.22 9.46 10.70
C THR A 178 12.32 10.99 10.74
N ASN A 179 11.39 11.64 11.43
CA ASN A 179 11.30 13.11 11.48
C ASN A 179 12.39 13.75 12.36
N ASN A 180 12.93 13.02 13.33
CA ASN A 180 13.94 13.57 14.24
C ASN A 180 15.30 13.74 13.61
N TYR A 181 15.65 12.92 12.63
CA TYR A 181 16.99 12.95 12.01
C TYR A 181 17.13 14.13 11.07
N VAL A 182 18.19 14.91 11.28
CA VAL A 182 18.58 16.03 10.44
C VAL A 182 20.10 16.00 10.27
N LYS A 183 20.57 16.02 9.02
CA LYS A 183 21.96 16.19 8.67
C LYS A 183 22.19 17.55 8.02
N ASN A 184 22.81 18.45 8.72
CA ASN A 184 23.18 19.76 8.19
C ASN A 184 24.59 19.74 7.60
N VAL A 185 24.71 20.11 6.34
CA VAL A 185 25.98 20.20 5.61
C VAL A 185 26.18 21.64 5.15
N ILE A 186 27.26 22.26 5.60
CA ILE A 186 27.58 23.66 5.29
C ILE A 186 28.44 23.76 4.02
N ASP A 187 29.45 22.90 3.88
CA ASP A 187 30.38 22.92 2.76
C ASP A 187 29.82 22.15 1.57
N GLU A 188 29.50 22.88 0.49
CA GLU A 188 28.99 22.31 -0.76
C GLU A 188 29.95 21.30 -1.40
N LYS A 189 31.25 21.36 -1.10
CA LYS A 189 32.23 20.39 -1.58
C LYS A 189 31.95 18.97 -1.09
N GLU A 190 31.28 18.81 0.04
CA GLU A 190 30.85 17.50 0.57
C GLU A 190 29.66 16.93 -0.22
N LEU A 191 29.05 17.71 -1.10
CA LEU A 191 27.84 17.37 -1.83
C LEU A 191 28.06 17.12 -3.34
N VAL A 192 29.31 16.97 -3.76
CA VAL A 192 29.65 16.69 -5.17
C VAL A 192 28.94 15.41 -5.63
N GLY A 193 28.36 15.48 -6.81
CA GLY A 193 27.61 14.38 -7.43
C GLY A 193 26.09 14.47 -7.26
N LEU A 194 25.61 15.23 -6.29
CA LEU A 194 24.17 15.39 -6.07
C LEU A 194 23.52 16.18 -7.21
N PRO A 195 22.35 15.73 -7.69
CA PRO A 195 21.59 16.47 -8.67
C PRO A 195 21.13 17.84 -8.16
N ARG A 196 20.94 18.79 -9.07
CA ARG A 196 20.48 20.15 -8.73
C ARG A 196 19.16 20.15 -7.94
N GLY A 197 18.21 19.29 -8.31
CA GLY A 197 16.93 19.17 -7.61
C GLY A 197 17.10 18.75 -6.15
N ALA A 198 17.99 17.82 -5.88
CA ALA A 198 18.29 17.36 -4.51
C ALA A 198 18.95 18.48 -3.69
N LEU A 199 19.86 19.24 -4.27
CA LEU A 199 20.49 20.39 -3.62
C LEU A 199 19.47 21.49 -3.33
N ASN A 200 18.57 21.78 -4.25
CA ASN A 200 17.51 22.77 -4.06
C ASN A 200 16.56 22.37 -2.92
N LEU A 201 16.19 21.10 -2.86
CA LEU A 201 15.37 20.57 -1.76
C LEU A 201 16.11 20.70 -0.43
N ALA A 202 17.37 20.30 -0.37
CA ALA A 202 18.18 20.39 0.85
C ALA A 202 18.36 21.84 1.33
N LYS A 203 18.52 22.77 0.42
CA LYS A 203 18.61 24.20 0.72
C LYS A 203 17.28 24.76 1.27
N SER A 204 16.17 24.34 0.66
CA SER A 204 14.82 24.68 1.14
C SER A 204 14.57 24.15 2.56
N GLU A 205 14.97 22.91 2.83
CA GLU A 205 14.82 22.29 4.16
C GLU A 205 15.69 23.00 5.22
N ALA A 206 16.88 23.44 4.86
CA ALA A 206 17.73 24.26 5.75
C ALA A 206 17.05 25.59 6.09
N LYS A 207 16.51 26.27 5.08
CA LYS A 207 15.80 27.54 5.25
C LYS A 207 14.58 27.42 6.17
N LYS A 208 13.78 26.36 6.01
CA LYS A 208 12.63 26.07 6.88
C LYS A 208 13.03 25.93 8.35
N ARG A 209 14.25 25.46 8.62
CA ARG A 209 14.78 25.23 9.97
C ARG A 209 15.65 26.38 10.46
N SER A 210 15.77 27.46 9.70
CA SER A 210 16.65 28.60 10.01
C SER A 210 18.12 28.16 10.18
N LEU A 211 18.55 27.21 9.34
CA LEU A 211 19.93 26.72 9.29
C LEU A 211 20.62 27.19 8.01
N ASP A 212 21.93 27.38 8.12
CA ASP A 212 22.78 27.66 6.96
C ASP A 212 23.08 26.38 6.19
N GLY A 213 23.43 26.53 4.92
CA GLY A 213 23.83 25.41 4.08
C GLY A 213 22.67 24.55 3.60
N TYR A 214 22.81 23.25 3.79
CA TYR A 214 21.91 22.22 3.27
C TYR A 214 21.47 21.30 4.41
N VAL A 215 20.21 20.86 4.36
CA VAL A 215 19.67 19.90 5.34
C VAL A 215 19.13 18.67 4.61
N PHE A 216 19.62 17.52 5.03
CA PHE A 216 19.15 16.20 4.57
C PHE A 216 18.36 15.52 5.68
N THR A 217 17.26 14.90 5.29
CA THR A 217 16.35 14.15 6.17
C THR A 217 16.29 12.70 5.74
N LEU A 218 15.50 11.89 6.44
CA LEU A 218 15.27 10.49 6.07
C LEU A 218 14.01 10.31 5.21
N ASP A 219 13.37 11.39 4.78
CA ASP A 219 12.37 11.32 3.72
C ASP A 219 13.03 10.85 2.41
N ILE A 220 12.33 10.00 1.66
CA ILE A 220 12.89 9.39 0.45
C ILE A 220 13.45 10.42 -0.54
N PRO A 221 12.77 11.54 -0.86
CA PRO A 221 13.34 12.54 -1.79
C PRO A 221 14.63 13.18 -1.32
N SER A 222 14.89 13.17 -0.02
CA SER A 222 16.15 13.68 0.57
C SER A 222 17.21 12.57 0.70
N TYR A 223 16.79 11.43 1.21
CA TYR A 223 17.68 10.28 1.50
C TYR A 223 18.20 9.60 0.23
N LEU A 224 17.31 9.23 -0.67
CA LEU A 224 17.64 8.40 -1.82
C LEU A 224 18.66 9.04 -2.76
N PRO A 225 18.58 10.33 -3.10
CA PRO A 225 19.61 10.97 -3.94
C PRO A 225 21.00 10.96 -3.31
N VAL A 226 21.12 11.07 -2.01
CA VAL A 226 22.43 10.98 -1.33
C VAL A 226 23.03 9.59 -1.55
N LEU A 227 22.28 8.53 -1.31
CA LEU A 227 22.76 7.15 -1.49
C LEU A 227 23.08 6.83 -2.93
N THR A 228 22.35 7.42 -3.88
CA THR A 228 22.49 7.15 -5.31
C THR A 228 23.60 7.98 -5.97
N TYR A 229 23.77 9.24 -5.58
CA TYR A 229 24.58 10.20 -6.34
C TYR A 229 25.73 10.84 -5.59
N ALA A 230 25.72 10.90 -4.24
CA ALA A 230 26.76 11.60 -3.51
C ALA A 230 28.10 10.86 -3.62
N ASP A 231 29.13 11.57 -4.14
CA ASP A 231 30.49 11.02 -4.23
C ASP A 231 31.11 10.79 -2.83
N ASN A 232 30.68 11.57 -1.83
CA ASN A 232 31.17 11.45 -0.46
C ASN A 232 30.65 10.15 0.19
N ARG A 233 31.53 9.14 0.26
CA ARG A 233 31.20 7.83 0.82
C ARG A 233 30.80 7.91 2.29
N GLU A 234 31.43 8.78 3.09
CA GLU A 234 31.12 8.93 4.51
C GLU A 234 29.70 9.51 4.70
N LEU A 235 29.26 10.42 3.85
CA LEU A 235 27.90 10.95 3.87
C LEU A 235 26.89 9.85 3.52
N ARG A 236 27.17 9.03 2.51
CA ARG A 236 26.31 7.89 2.17
C ARG A 236 26.21 6.91 3.33
N LYS A 237 27.33 6.57 3.93
CA LYS A 237 27.40 5.67 5.10
C LYS A 237 26.58 6.21 6.26
N GLU A 238 26.78 7.47 6.61
CA GLU A 238 26.08 8.11 7.73
C GLU A 238 24.55 8.11 7.52
N MET A 239 24.10 8.49 6.33
CA MET A 239 22.69 8.50 6.00
C MET A 239 22.11 7.08 5.94
N TYR A 240 22.86 6.12 5.37
CA TYR A 240 22.45 4.71 5.32
C TYR A 240 22.24 4.13 6.72
N ILE A 241 23.19 4.35 7.61
CA ILE A 241 23.10 3.87 8.99
C ILE A 241 21.90 4.52 9.69
N ALA A 242 21.71 5.83 9.55
CA ALA A 242 20.59 6.53 10.17
C ALA A 242 19.24 5.96 9.70
N TYR A 243 19.08 5.71 8.40
CA TYR A 243 17.86 5.17 7.86
C TYR A 243 17.59 3.73 8.29
N ASN A 244 18.61 2.87 8.22
CA ASN A 244 18.48 1.44 8.48
C ASN A 244 18.53 1.05 9.97
N THR A 245 18.64 2.04 10.86
CA THR A 245 18.60 1.86 12.33
C THR A 245 17.46 2.63 12.97
N ARG A 246 16.53 3.17 12.18
CA ARG A 246 15.38 3.91 12.71
C ARG A 246 14.57 3.06 13.70
N ALA A 247 14.08 3.70 14.73
CA ALA A 247 13.21 3.08 15.73
C ALA A 247 13.83 1.80 16.33
N SER A 248 15.12 1.86 16.71
CA SER A 248 15.85 0.70 17.20
C SER A 248 16.79 1.03 18.36
N ASP A 249 17.52 0.02 18.79
CA ASP A 249 18.51 0.07 19.87
C ASP A 249 19.90 0.56 19.42
N VAL A 250 20.09 0.77 18.12
CA VAL A 250 21.36 1.18 17.51
C VAL A 250 21.20 2.43 16.66
N GLY A 251 22.30 3.00 16.22
CA GLY A 251 22.30 4.18 15.35
C GLY A 251 22.25 5.51 16.11
N PRO A 252 22.05 6.64 15.39
CA PRO A 252 22.10 7.98 15.98
C PRO A 252 21.08 8.23 17.09
N ASP A 253 19.90 7.64 16.97
CA ASP A 253 18.80 7.78 17.92
C ASP A 253 18.59 6.50 18.75
N ALA A 254 19.65 5.71 18.97
CA ALA A 254 19.59 4.45 19.69
C ALA A 254 18.79 4.53 21.00
N GLY A 255 17.82 3.64 21.15
CA GLY A 255 16.99 3.55 22.36
C GLY A 255 15.83 4.54 22.43
N LYS A 256 15.78 5.52 21.54
CA LYS A 256 14.59 6.35 21.36
C LYS A 256 13.66 5.64 20.39
N TRP A 257 12.40 5.54 20.71
CA TRP A 257 11.37 4.93 19.82
C TRP A 257 11.69 3.50 19.39
N ASP A 258 12.34 2.68 20.22
CA ASP A 258 12.70 1.31 19.86
C ASP A 258 11.46 0.43 19.68
N ASN A 259 11.27 -0.08 18.46
CA ASN A 259 10.14 -0.91 18.11
C ASN A 259 10.32 -2.40 18.44
N LEU A 260 11.49 -2.84 18.93
CA LEU A 260 11.68 -4.26 19.24
C LEU A 260 10.68 -4.78 20.30
N PRO A 261 10.47 -4.10 21.44
CA PRO A 261 9.47 -4.55 22.40
C PRO A 261 8.05 -4.57 21.82
N VAL A 262 7.72 -3.62 20.94
CA VAL A 262 6.43 -3.54 20.26
C VAL A 262 6.26 -4.75 19.33
N MET A 263 7.24 -5.06 18.51
CA MET A 263 7.23 -6.21 17.61
C MET A 263 7.09 -7.54 18.37
N GLU A 264 7.83 -7.70 19.47
CA GLU A 264 7.76 -8.92 20.29
C GLU A 264 6.36 -9.12 20.88
N GLU A 265 5.76 -8.08 21.41
CA GLU A 265 4.39 -8.16 21.95
C GLU A 265 3.36 -8.43 20.82
N ILE A 266 3.51 -7.79 19.67
CA ILE A 266 2.65 -8.03 18.50
C ILE A 266 2.69 -9.51 18.10
N LEU A 267 3.88 -10.08 17.94
CA LEU A 267 4.02 -11.50 17.54
C LEU A 267 3.45 -12.45 18.58
N SER A 268 3.67 -12.18 19.85
CA SER A 268 3.12 -12.96 20.96
C SER A 268 1.60 -12.97 20.95
N LEU A 269 0.98 -11.80 20.80
CA LEU A 269 -0.48 -11.66 20.78
C LEU A 269 -1.10 -12.24 19.50
N ARG A 270 -0.46 -12.09 18.36
CA ARG A 270 -0.90 -12.72 17.11
C ARG A 270 -0.90 -14.24 17.21
N HIS A 271 0.13 -14.81 17.80
CA HIS A 271 0.21 -16.25 18.04
C HIS A 271 -0.90 -16.73 18.96
N GLU A 272 -1.11 -16.05 20.10
CA GLU A 272 -2.19 -16.36 21.03
C GLU A 272 -3.56 -16.28 20.36
N LEU A 273 -3.79 -15.25 19.55
CA LEU A 273 -5.03 -15.07 18.79
C LEU A 273 -5.28 -16.26 17.85
N ALA A 274 -4.26 -16.65 17.09
CA ALA A 274 -4.36 -17.79 16.19
C ALA A 274 -4.69 -19.08 16.94
N ARG A 275 -4.02 -19.31 18.08
CA ARG A 275 -4.27 -20.50 18.91
C ARG A 275 -5.67 -20.50 19.53
N LEU A 276 -6.19 -19.35 19.93
CA LEU A 276 -7.57 -19.23 20.39
C LEU A 276 -8.58 -19.68 19.34
N LEU A 277 -8.32 -19.40 18.07
CA LEU A 277 -9.17 -19.74 16.93
C LEU A 277 -8.86 -21.12 16.32
N ASP A 278 -8.08 -21.95 16.99
CA ASP A 278 -7.68 -23.29 16.55
C ASP A 278 -6.77 -23.33 15.31
N PHE A 279 -6.09 -22.26 15.03
CA PHE A 279 -5.01 -22.26 14.04
C PHE A 279 -3.67 -22.59 14.72
N LYS A 280 -2.81 -23.36 14.07
CA LYS A 280 -1.51 -23.73 14.63
C LYS A 280 -0.56 -22.55 14.81
N ASP A 281 -0.68 -21.53 13.97
CA ASP A 281 0.12 -20.31 13.97
C ASP A 281 -0.64 -19.16 13.30
N TYR A 282 -0.11 -17.94 13.42
CA TYR A 282 -0.73 -16.75 12.84
C TYR A 282 -0.67 -16.76 11.31
N ALA A 283 0.36 -17.35 10.71
CA ALA A 283 0.42 -17.46 9.24
C ALA A 283 -0.78 -18.25 8.70
N SER A 284 -1.13 -19.36 9.34
CA SER A 284 -2.32 -20.14 8.98
C SER A 284 -3.63 -19.34 9.15
N LEU A 285 -3.75 -18.58 10.24
CA LEU A 285 -4.90 -17.69 10.44
C LEU A 285 -4.97 -16.63 9.33
N SER A 286 -3.85 -16.02 8.98
CA SER A 286 -3.76 -15.01 7.91
C SER A 286 -4.29 -15.54 6.58
N LEU A 287 -4.04 -16.81 6.26
CA LEU A 287 -4.46 -17.43 5.00
C LEU A 287 -5.96 -17.74 4.95
N ALA A 288 -6.67 -17.72 6.07
CA ALA A 288 -8.11 -18.05 6.12
C ALA A 288 -8.98 -17.17 5.20
N THR A 289 -8.52 -15.96 4.86
CA THR A 289 -9.22 -15.00 4.00
C THR A 289 -8.49 -14.76 2.66
N LYS A 290 -7.52 -15.60 2.31
CA LYS A 290 -6.65 -15.43 1.14
C LYS A 290 -6.84 -16.55 0.12
N MET A 291 -6.25 -16.39 -1.06
CA MET A 291 -6.25 -17.39 -2.13
C MET A 291 -5.35 -18.58 -1.80
N ALA A 292 -4.16 -18.33 -1.25
CA ALA A 292 -3.24 -19.39 -0.84
C ALA A 292 -3.87 -20.23 0.28
N GLN A 293 -3.72 -21.56 0.20
CA GLN A 293 -4.48 -22.48 1.03
C GLN A 293 -3.77 -22.90 2.31
N ASN A 294 -2.43 -22.94 2.29
CA ASN A 294 -1.64 -23.39 3.45
C ASN A 294 -0.23 -22.79 3.42
N ASN A 295 0.48 -22.93 4.55
CA ASN A 295 1.82 -22.39 4.71
C ASN A 295 2.82 -22.96 3.72
N ASP A 296 2.72 -24.27 3.41
CA ASP A 296 3.65 -24.93 2.49
C ASP A 296 3.51 -24.40 1.07
N GLU A 297 2.30 -24.10 0.62
CA GLU A 297 2.07 -23.48 -0.69
C GLU A 297 2.78 -22.12 -0.80
N VAL A 298 2.68 -21.29 0.22
CA VAL A 298 3.32 -19.96 0.24
C VAL A 298 4.84 -20.09 0.26
N LEU A 299 5.38 -20.87 1.18
CA LEU A 299 6.84 -21.03 1.33
C LEU A 299 7.46 -21.69 0.11
N SER A 300 6.81 -22.72 -0.45
CA SER A 300 7.29 -23.38 -1.67
C SER A 300 7.32 -22.40 -2.84
N PHE A 301 6.30 -21.59 -2.99
CA PHE A 301 6.24 -20.52 -4.01
C PHE A 301 7.40 -19.53 -3.87
N LEU A 302 7.64 -19.04 -2.65
CA LEU A 302 8.68 -18.04 -2.39
C LEU A 302 10.09 -18.62 -2.60
N TYR A 303 10.36 -19.81 -2.08
CA TYR A 303 11.66 -20.45 -2.23
C TYR A 303 11.93 -20.91 -3.66
N ASP A 304 10.91 -21.31 -4.42
CA ASP A 304 11.06 -21.63 -5.83
C ASP A 304 11.49 -20.40 -6.64
N LEU A 305 10.85 -19.26 -6.42
CA LEU A 305 11.27 -18.00 -7.05
C LEU A 305 12.69 -17.60 -6.65
N ALA A 306 13.04 -17.76 -5.38
CA ALA A 306 14.39 -17.44 -4.87
C ALA A 306 15.44 -18.32 -5.52
N ASN A 307 15.20 -19.62 -5.61
CA ASN A 307 16.13 -20.57 -6.23
C ASN A 307 16.32 -20.27 -7.72
N LYS A 308 15.24 -19.94 -8.44
CA LYS A 308 15.32 -19.60 -9.87
C LYS A 308 16.04 -18.27 -10.14
N SER A 309 16.06 -17.37 -9.17
CA SER A 309 16.65 -16.03 -9.31
C SER A 309 18.07 -15.92 -8.77
N HIS A 310 18.49 -16.86 -7.92
CA HIS A 310 19.71 -16.73 -7.10
C HIS A 310 21.00 -16.65 -7.93
N ASN A 311 21.16 -17.53 -8.91
CA ASN A 311 22.39 -17.53 -9.74
C ASN A 311 22.54 -16.24 -10.53
N GLN A 312 21.46 -15.75 -11.13
CA GLN A 312 21.48 -14.47 -11.85
C GLN A 312 21.76 -13.31 -10.90
N GLY A 313 21.23 -13.35 -9.69
CA GLY A 313 21.53 -12.37 -8.65
C GLY A 313 23.00 -12.34 -8.27
N LEU A 314 23.64 -13.50 -8.13
CA LEU A 314 25.08 -13.61 -7.87
C LEU A 314 25.92 -13.03 -9.02
N GLU A 315 25.54 -13.31 -10.27
CA GLU A 315 26.20 -12.73 -11.46
C GLU A 315 26.08 -11.22 -11.49
N GLU A 316 24.91 -10.68 -11.18
CA GLU A 316 24.65 -9.24 -11.13
C GLU A 316 25.50 -8.53 -10.05
N VAL A 317 25.57 -9.10 -8.86
CA VAL A 317 26.41 -8.56 -7.76
C VAL A 317 27.88 -8.63 -8.11
N LYS A 318 28.34 -9.73 -8.70
CA LYS A 318 29.73 -9.87 -9.13
C LYS A 318 30.12 -8.81 -10.16
N ALA A 319 29.25 -8.56 -11.14
CA ALA A 319 29.45 -7.51 -12.13
C ALA A 319 29.52 -6.14 -11.48
N LEU A 320 28.68 -5.88 -10.48
CA LEU A 320 28.68 -4.63 -9.72
C LEU A 320 29.99 -4.46 -8.92
N GLU A 321 30.43 -5.50 -8.22
CA GLU A 321 31.68 -5.49 -7.45
C GLU A 321 32.89 -5.22 -8.35
N GLU A 322 32.99 -5.87 -9.50
CA GLU A 322 34.05 -5.68 -10.49
C GLU A 322 34.05 -4.25 -11.04
N TYR A 323 32.88 -3.72 -11.35
CA TYR A 323 32.71 -2.34 -11.80
C TYR A 323 33.16 -1.33 -10.74
N ALA A 324 32.71 -1.50 -9.49
CA ALA A 324 33.08 -0.63 -8.38
C ALA A 324 34.59 -0.67 -8.11
N LYS A 325 35.18 -1.85 -8.18
CA LYS A 325 36.62 -2.03 -8.01
C LYS A 325 37.43 -1.25 -9.08
N GLY A 326 36.94 -1.26 -10.30
CA GLY A 326 37.54 -0.45 -11.40
C GLY A 326 37.50 1.07 -11.14
N LEU A 327 36.56 1.52 -10.26
CA LEU A 327 36.45 2.92 -9.86
C LEU A 327 37.10 3.22 -8.49
N GLY A 328 37.85 2.25 -7.92
CA GLY A 328 38.61 2.46 -6.68
C GLY A 328 37.87 1.98 -5.41
N CYS A 329 36.74 1.31 -5.53
CA CYS A 329 36.05 0.70 -4.40
C CYS A 329 36.48 -0.77 -4.25
N ASP A 330 37.42 -1.05 -3.36
CA ASP A 330 37.98 -2.39 -3.19
C ASP A 330 36.98 -3.37 -2.57
N GLU A 331 36.14 -2.90 -1.67
CA GLU A 331 35.12 -3.68 -1.00
C GLU A 331 33.78 -2.94 -1.05
N LEU A 332 32.81 -3.53 -1.73
CA LEU A 332 31.47 -3.00 -1.84
C LEU A 332 30.72 -3.13 -0.50
N LYS A 333 30.32 -2.01 0.08
CA LYS A 333 29.52 -1.96 1.31
C LYS A 333 28.06 -1.67 0.98
N PRO A 334 27.13 -1.90 1.93
CA PRO A 334 25.70 -1.62 1.68
C PRO A 334 25.40 -0.20 1.17
N TRP A 335 26.09 0.80 1.68
CA TRP A 335 25.95 2.21 1.25
C TRP A 335 26.59 2.54 -0.08
N ASP A 336 27.25 1.56 -0.72
CA ASP A 336 27.86 1.70 -2.04
C ASP A 336 26.99 1.09 -3.15
N VAL A 337 26.06 0.21 -2.83
CA VAL A 337 25.29 -0.56 -3.82
C VAL A 337 24.50 0.36 -4.74
N ALA A 338 23.67 1.23 -4.22
CA ALA A 338 22.86 2.15 -5.03
C ALA A 338 23.74 3.09 -5.87
N TYR A 339 24.83 3.60 -5.29
CA TYR A 339 25.75 4.53 -5.95
C TYR A 339 26.41 3.90 -7.18
N TYR A 340 27.01 2.73 -7.01
CA TYR A 340 27.70 2.06 -8.14
C TYR A 340 26.71 1.41 -9.12
N SER A 341 25.56 0.94 -8.65
CA SER A 341 24.51 0.45 -9.53
C SER A 341 24.03 1.51 -10.50
N GLU A 342 23.83 2.74 -10.03
CA GLU A 342 23.41 3.86 -10.89
C GLU A 342 24.49 4.21 -11.92
N LYS A 343 25.75 4.26 -11.51
CA LYS A 343 26.86 4.50 -12.45
C LYS A 343 26.98 3.40 -13.50
N LEU A 344 26.88 2.14 -13.11
CA LEU A 344 26.93 1.01 -14.03
C LEU A 344 25.76 1.04 -15.01
N ARG A 345 24.55 1.34 -14.53
CA ARG A 345 23.37 1.46 -15.38
C ARG A 345 23.52 2.59 -16.41
N GLN A 346 24.00 3.74 -15.98
CA GLN A 346 24.25 4.87 -16.87
C GLN A 346 25.27 4.51 -17.96
N GLU A 347 26.36 3.86 -17.59
CA GLU A 347 27.39 3.47 -18.55
C GLU A 347 26.90 2.38 -19.51
N LYS A 348 26.25 1.34 -18.98
CA LYS A 348 25.80 0.19 -19.76
C LYS A 348 24.69 0.53 -20.76
N TYR A 349 23.76 1.42 -20.38
CA TYR A 349 22.57 1.74 -21.18
C TYR A 349 22.55 3.15 -21.72
N SER A 350 23.58 3.96 -21.47
CA SER A 350 23.57 5.41 -21.77
C SER A 350 22.34 6.10 -21.18
N TYR A 351 21.97 5.69 -19.96
CA TYR A 351 20.75 6.07 -19.27
C TYR A 351 21.08 6.90 -18.02
N ASN A 352 20.41 8.04 -17.86
CA ASN A 352 20.51 8.87 -16.65
C ASN A 352 19.13 9.29 -16.19
N ALA A 353 18.68 8.76 -15.05
CA ALA A 353 17.36 9.05 -14.49
C ALA A 353 17.15 10.54 -14.23
N GLU A 354 18.17 11.26 -13.76
CA GLU A 354 18.07 12.70 -13.50
C GLU A 354 17.91 13.53 -14.76
N GLU A 355 18.53 13.13 -15.88
CA GLU A 355 18.35 13.79 -17.17
C GLU A 355 16.93 13.62 -17.72
N LEU A 356 16.20 12.59 -17.28
CA LEU A 356 14.83 12.34 -17.69
C LEU A 356 13.80 13.13 -16.89
N ARG A 357 14.12 13.57 -15.66
CA ARG A 357 13.17 14.33 -14.82
C ARG A 357 12.51 15.51 -15.57
N PRO A 358 13.22 16.35 -16.33
CA PRO A 358 12.58 17.45 -17.04
C PRO A 358 11.51 17.02 -18.05
N TYR A 359 11.54 15.76 -18.49
CA TYR A 359 10.52 15.20 -19.40
C TYR A 359 9.30 14.65 -18.69
N PHE A 360 9.34 14.53 -17.34
CA PHE A 360 8.22 14.04 -16.54
C PHE A 360 7.69 15.11 -15.57
N PRO A 361 7.33 16.31 -16.08
CA PRO A 361 6.65 17.28 -15.20
C PRO A 361 5.33 16.70 -14.73
N VAL A 362 5.01 16.89 -13.47
CA VAL A 362 3.88 16.22 -12.80
C VAL A 362 2.55 16.43 -13.53
N ASP A 363 2.29 17.63 -14.04
CA ASP A 363 1.03 17.93 -14.74
C ASP A 363 0.89 17.11 -16.03
N LYS A 364 1.99 16.96 -16.78
CA LYS A 364 2.01 16.14 -18.00
C LYS A 364 1.84 14.66 -17.70
N VAL A 365 2.49 14.18 -16.64
CA VAL A 365 2.38 12.78 -16.21
C VAL A 365 0.95 12.45 -15.81
N ILE A 366 0.30 13.31 -15.03
CA ILE A 366 -1.11 13.11 -14.65
C ILE A 366 -2.02 13.09 -15.88
N ALA A 367 -1.84 14.04 -16.80
CA ALA A 367 -2.61 14.07 -18.05
C ALA A 367 -2.42 12.80 -18.88
N GLY A 368 -1.19 12.30 -18.96
CA GLY A 368 -0.85 11.05 -19.64
C GLY A 368 -1.44 9.81 -18.95
N LEU A 369 -1.42 9.80 -17.62
CA LEU A 369 -2.06 8.74 -16.81
C LEU A 369 -3.57 8.66 -17.14
N PHE A 370 -4.24 9.78 -17.19
CA PHE A 370 -5.66 9.86 -17.51
C PHE A 370 -5.96 9.49 -18.97
N GLU A 371 -5.10 9.89 -19.90
CA GLU A 371 -5.20 9.50 -21.33
C GLU A 371 -5.04 7.99 -21.48
N CYS A 372 -4.12 7.37 -20.76
CA CYS A 372 -3.94 5.93 -20.72
C CYS A 372 -5.24 5.22 -20.27
N ALA A 373 -5.81 5.65 -19.16
CA ALA A 373 -7.06 5.11 -18.64
C ALA A 373 -8.24 5.30 -19.62
N LYS A 374 -8.28 6.44 -20.28
CA LYS A 374 -9.29 6.71 -21.32
C LYS A 374 -9.19 5.73 -22.48
N ARG A 375 -7.99 5.48 -22.99
CA ARG A 375 -7.77 4.57 -24.11
C ARG A 375 -8.09 3.12 -23.75
N ILE A 376 -7.80 2.70 -22.51
CA ILE A 376 -8.02 1.32 -22.08
C ILE A 376 -9.46 1.08 -21.62
N TYR A 377 -10.01 2.00 -20.80
CA TYR A 377 -11.27 1.78 -20.07
C TYR A 377 -12.39 2.72 -20.47
N SER A 378 -12.17 3.65 -21.39
CA SER A 378 -13.15 4.63 -21.85
C SER A 378 -13.68 5.56 -20.75
N ILE A 379 -12.82 5.90 -19.78
CA ILE A 379 -13.13 6.81 -18.68
C ILE A 379 -12.39 8.14 -18.85
N THR A 380 -12.97 9.20 -18.30
CA THR A 380 -12.37 10.54 -18.31
C THR A 380 -12.35 11.14 -16.92
N PHE A 381 -11.40 12.06 -16.71
CA PHE A 381 -11.18 12.75 -15.44
C PHE A 381 -11.32 14.26 -15.66
N ARG A 382 -12.05 14.91 -14.78
CA ARG A 382 -12.22 16.37 -14.81
C ARG A 382 -11.80 16.97 -13.49
N ALA A 383 -10.90 17.94 -13.53
CA ALA A 383 -10.48 18.67 -12.34
C ALA A 383 -11.69 19.32 -11.65
N ARG A 384 -11.75 19.16 -10.32
CA ARG A 384 -12.79 19.76 -9.49
C ARG A 384 -12.14 20.80 -8.58
N PHE A 385 -12.48 22.06 -8.81
CA PHE A 385 -11.95 23.19 -8.06
C PHE A 385 -12.87 23.60 -6.93
N GLY A 386 -12.32 24.31 -5.94
CA GLY A 386 -13.11 24.82 -4.80
C GLY A 386 -13.53 23.75 -3.80
N VAL A 387 -12.94 22.57 -3.88
CA VAL A 387 -13.17 21.45 -2.95
C VAL A 387 -12.29 21.66 -1.73
N ASP A 388 -12.84 21.38 -0.55
CA ASP A 388 -12.06 21.40 0.67
C ASP A 388 -11.03 20.27 0.68
N VAL A 389 -9.79 20.61 1.00
CA VAL A 389 -8.65 19.67 1.04
C VAL A 389 -7.85 19.87 2.32
N TRP A 390 -7.03 18.89 2.67
CA TRP A 390 -6.22 18.88 3.89
C TRP A 390 -4.83 19.50 3.72
N ASN A 391 -4.42 19.77 2.47
CA ASN A 391 -3.17 20.46 2.13
C ASN A 391 -3.33 21.17 0.79
N GLU A 392 -2.68 22.31 0.64
CA GLU A 392 -2.79 23.16 -0.56
C GLU A 392 -2.38 22.49 -1.87
N ASN A 393 -1.54 21.46 -1.82
CA ASN A 393 -1.05 20.73 -2.99
C ASN A 393 -1.91 19.51 -3.37
N VAL A 394 -2.99 19.25 -2.64
CA VAL A 394 -3.93 18.18 -2.96
C VAL A 394 -4.82 18.60 -4.13
N VAL A 395 -4.97 17.70 -5.10
CA VAL A 395 -5.87 17.91 -6.25
C VAL A 395 -7.02 16.91 -6.23
N CYS A 396 -8.16 17.33 -6.80
CA CYS A 396 -9.38 16.52 -6.83
C CYS A 396 -9.90 16.42 -8.26
N TYR A 397 -10.34 15.22 -8.63
CA TYR A 397 -10.92 14.96 -9.95
C TYR A 397 -12.23 14.19 -9.81
N ASP A 398 -13.23 14.57 -10.61
CA ASP A 398 -14.40 13.73 -10.84
C ASP A 398 -14.16 12.80 -12.02
N VAL A 399 -14.63 11.57 -11.91
CA VAL A 399 -14.42 10.50 -12.89
C VAL A 399 -15.73 10.20 -13.62
N TYR A 400 -15.66 10.10 -14.92
CA TYR A 400 -16.82 9.88 -15.80
C TYR A 400 -16.61 8.64 -16.68
N ASP A 401 -17.70 7.91 -16.92
CA ASP A 401 -17.70 6.77 -17.85
C ASP A 401 -17.80 7.21 -19.32
N GLU A 402 -17.86 6.24 -20.22
CA GLU A 402 -17.98 6.47 -21.68
C GLU A 402 -19.25 7.23 -22.08
N PHE A 403 -20.29 7.18 -21.26
CA PHE A 403 -21.57 7.85 -21.49
C PHE A 403 -21.64 9.26 -20.85
N GLY A 404 -20.57 9.69 -20.22
CA GLY A 404 -20.50 10.99 -19.53
C GLY A 404 -21.16 11.00 -18.16
N SER A 405 -21.50 9.84 -17.61
CA SER A 405 -22.04 9.71 -16.25
C SER A 405 -20.90 9.71 -15.22
N LYS A 406 -21.07 10.48 -14.16
CA LYS A 406 -20.10 10.49 -13.06
C LYS A 406 -20.12 9.15 -12.32
N ILE A 407 -18.94 8.56 -12.11
CA ILE A 407 -18.78 7.27 -11.45
C ILE A 407 -17.95 7.31 -10.17
N GLY A 408 -17.31 8.43 -9.86
CA GLY A 408 -16.52 8.56 -8.63
C GLY A 408 -15.74 9.86 -8.54
N THR A 409 -14.98 9.99 -7.45
CA THR A 409 -14.12 11.14 -7.18
C THR A 409 -12.76 10.65 -6.67
N LEU A 410 -11.68 11.29 -7.13
CA LEU A 410 -10.30 10.95 -6.79
C LEU A 410 -9.59 12.15 -6.19
N PHE A 411 -9.05 11.99 -4.98
CA PHE A 411 -8.09 12.92 -4.37
C PHE A 411 -6.68 12.40 -4.58
N MET A 412 -5.76 13.30 -4.97
CA MET A 412 -4.35 12.96 -5.14
C MET A 412 -3.48 13.86 -4.25
N ASP A 413 -2.76 13.23 -3.32
CA ASP A 413 -1.80 13.87 -2.42
C ASP A 413 -0.41 13.28 -2.71
N LEU A 414 0.36 13.96 -3.56
CA LEU A 414 1.51 13.36 -4.24
C LEU A 414 2.86 13.61 -3.58
N TYR A 415 3.00 14.61 -2.70
CA TYR A 415 4.32 15.10 -2.29
C TYR A 415 4.66 14.78 -0.85
N ALA A 416 5.94 14.45 -0.62
CA ALA A 416 6.48 14.25 0.72
C ALA A 416 6.43 15.57 1.51
N ARG A 417 6.17 15.46 2.82
CA ARG A 417 6.23 16.57 3.77
C ARG A 417 6.33 16.06 5.19
N GLN A 418 6.73 16.94 6.11
CA GLN A 418 6.75 16.61 7.53
C GLN A 418 5.33 16.31 8.03
N GLY A 419 5.19 15.30 8.89
CA GLY A 419 3.90 14.88 9.44
C GLY A 419 3.09 13.98 8.49
N LYS A 420 3.64 13.60 7.36
CA LYS A 420 3.02 12.67 6.42
C LYS A 420 3.78 11.33 6.46
N ARG A 421 3.04 10.25 6.61
CA ARG A 421 3.61 8.89 6.59
C ARG A 421 4.30 8.63 5.26
N GLY A 422 5.47 7.99 5.30
CA GLY A 422 6.23 7.61 4.11
C GLY A 422 5.58 6.47 3.34
N GLY A 423 6.04 6.27 2.11
CA GLY A 423 5.51 5.29 1.18
C GLY A 423 4.43 5.83 0.26
N ALA A 424 3.78 4.95 -0.45
CA ALA A 424 2.64 5.27 -1.30
C ALA A 424 1.50 4.30 -0.99
N TRP A 425 0.27 4.78 -1.11
CA TRP A 425 -0.91 3.94 -0.87
C TRP A 425 -2.16 4.54 -1.51
N MET A 426 -3.12 3.67 -1.73
CA MET A 426 -4.50 4.08 -1.98
C MET A 426 -5.34 3.76 -0.76
N ASP A 427 -6.34 4.58 -0.47
CA ASP A 427 -7.30 4.32 0.59
C ASP A 427 -8.70 4.76 0.17
N GLU A 428 -9.69 4.17 0.81
CA GLU A 428 -11.10 4.45 0.56
C GLU A 428 -11.58 5.60 1.46
N CYS A 429 -12.17 6.62 0.86
CA CYS A 429 -12.91 7.65 1.58
C CYS A 429 -14.37 7.26 1.73
N MET A 430 -15.00 6.84 0.65
CA MET A 430 -16.39 6.38 0.60
C MET A 430 -16.52 5.18 -0.33
N SER A 431 -17.34 4.21 0.06
CA SER A 431 -17.69 3.06 -0.76
C SER A 431 -18.83 3.36 -1.73
N ARG A 432 -18.83 2.71 -2.87
CA ARG A 432 -20.02 2.66 -3.73
C ARG A 432 -21.09 1.79 -3.06
N ARG A 433 -22.28 2.34 -2.87
CA ARG A 433 -23.43 1.62 -2.32
C ARG A 433 -24.75 2.36 -2.58
N TYR A 434 -25.87 1.64 -2.55
CA TYR A 434 -27.19 2.27 -2.48
C TYR A 434 -27.50 2.69 -1.05
N ARG A 435 -27.97 3.94 -0.90
CA ARG A 435 -28.43 4.47 0.39
C ARG A 435 -29.87 4.01 0.67
N ALA A 436 -30.30 4.21 1.92
CA ALA A 436 -31.67 3.88 2.36
C ALA A 436 -32.75 4.62 1.55
N ASP A 437 -32.46 5.82 1.04
CA ASP A 437 -33.35 6.61 0.19
C ASP A 437 -33.39 6.15 -1.28
N GLY A 438 -32.65 5.11 -1.63
CA GLY A 438 -32.55 4.59 -2.99
C GLY A 438 -31.53 5.29 -3.86
N SER A 439 -30.88 6.35 -3.39
CA SER A 439 -29.81 7.02 -4.13
C SER A 439 -28.51 6.23 -4.11
N LEU A 440 -27.70 6.38 -5.16
CA LEU A 440 -26.41 5.73 -5.27
C LEU A 440 -25.30 6.63 -4.69
N GLN A 441 -24.59 6.13 -3.68
CA GLN A 441 -23.34 6.74 -3.23
C GLN A 441 -22.22 6.29 -4.14
N LEU A 442 -21.49 7.26 -4.72
CA LEU A 442 -20.36 6.98 -5.57
C LEU A 442 -19.07 6.82 -4.75
N PRO A 443 -18.10 6.02 -5.23
CA PRO A 443 -16.83 5.85 -4.53
C PRO A 443 -16.02 7.13 -4.53
N VAL A 444 -15.33 7.40 -3.41
CA VAL A 444 -14.36 8.48 -3.25
C VAL A 444 -13.06 7.85 -2.76
N THR A 445 -11.97 8.16 -3.43
CA THR A 445 -10.69 7.47 -3.28
C THR A 445 -9.57 8.46 -2.95
N TYR A 446 -8.70 8.09 -2.01
CA TYR A 446 -7.43 8.78 -1.77
C TYR A 446 -6.31 8.05 -2.51
N LEU A 447 -5.48 8.81 -3.23
CA LEU A 447 -4.22 8.35 -3.79
C LEU A 447 -3.10 9.17 -3.16
N VAL A 448 -2.22 8.53 -2.41
CA VAL A 448 -1.17 9.19 -1.64
C VAL A 448 0.20 8.69 -2.08
N CYS A 449 1.08 9.64 -2.39
CA CYS A 449 2.48 9.36 -2.71
C CYS A 449 3.40 10.26 -1.88
N ASN A 450 4.70 10.05 -2.00
CA ASN A 450 5.73 10.84 -1.33
C ASN A 450 6.81 11.25 -2.34
N PHE A 451 6.39 11.88 -3.44
CA PHE A 451 7.29 12.37 -4.48
C PHE A 451 8.03 13.63 -4.04
N THR A 452 9.04 13.99 -4.80
CA THR A 452 9.78 15.23 -4.62
C THR A 452 8.81 16.42 -4.70
N PRO A 453 8.73 17.25 -3.65
CA PRO A 453 7.78 18.36 -3.64
C PRO A 453 8.17 19.47 -4.61
N PRO A 454 7.19 20.32 -5.03
CA PRO A 454 7.48 21.55 -5.77
C PRO A 454 8.40 22.46 -4.94
N VAL A 455 9.38 23.06 -5.60
CA VAL A 455 10.35 23.98 -4.96
C VAL A 455 10.46 25.26 -5.78
N ASN A 456 10.54 26.41 -5.09
CA ASN A 456 10.71 27.74 -5.71
C ASN A 456 9.61 28.08 -6.75
N GLY A 457 8.37 27.68 -6.49
CA GLY A 457 7.23 27.96 -7.37
C GLY A 457 7.21 27.17 -8.67
N LYS A 458 8.12 26.19 -8.83
CA LYS A 458 8.19 25.30 -9.99
C LYS A 458 7.50 24.00 -9.69
N GLN A 459 6.72 23.48 -10.67
CA GLN A 459 6.10 22.16 -10.51
C GLN A 459 7.13 21.05 -10.32
N SER A 460 6.74 19.98 -9.66
CA SER A 460 7.59 18.81 -9.49
C SER A 460 7.88 18.12 -10.82
N GLU A 461 9.12 17.67 -10.98
CA GLU A 461 9.57 16.83 -12.08
C GLU A 461 9.86 15.44 -11.51
N LEU A 462 9.19 14.42 -12.03
CA LEU A 462 9.24 13.08 -11.47
C LEU A 462 10.38 12.26 -12.09
N THR A 463 10.91 11.31 -11.33
CA THR A 463 11.69 10.21 -11.92
C THR A 463 10.75 9.23 -12.59
N HIS A 464 11.28 8.38 -13.48
CA HIS A 464 10.47 7.31 -14.04
C HIS A 464 10.00 6.32 -12.97
N ASP A 465 10.80 6.04 -11.95
CA ASP A 465 10.39 5.20 -10.81
C ASP A 465 9.19 5.80 -10.06
N GLU A 466 9.16 7.12 -9.89
CA GLU A 466 8.01 7.83 -9.33
C GLU A 466 6.78 7.74 -10.25
N VAL A 467 6.98 7.79 -11.56
CA VAL A 467 5.89 7.57 -12.55
C VAL A 467 5.32 6.16 -12.41
N VAL A 468 6.16 5.14 -12.30
CA VAL A 468 5.73 3.74 -12.08
C VAL A 468 4.93 3.60 -10.80
N THR A 469 5.38 4.22 -9.71
CA THR A 469 4.65 4.25 -8.42
C THR A 469 3.27 4.90 -8.57
N LEU A 470 3.19 6.01 -9.30
CA LEU A 470 1.90 6.66 -9.58
C LEU A 470 0.95 5.75 -10.35
N PHE A 471 1.44 5.05 -11.37
CA PHE A 471 0.65 4.07 -12.12
C PHE A 471 0.19 2.91 -11.23
N HIS A 472 1.04 2.47 -10.31
CA HIS A 472 0.71 1.44 -9.32
C HIS A 472 -0.47 1.86 -8.45
N GLU A 473 -0.35 2.98 -7.76
CA GLU A 473 -1.41 3.48 -6.86
C GLU A 473 -2.69 3.83 -7.62
N PHE A 474 -2.55 4.33 -8.83
CA PHE A 474 -3.69 4.59 -9.70
C PHE A 474 -4.40 3.29 -10.11
N GLY A 475 -3.68 2.19 -10.26
CA GLY A 475 -4.27 0.87 -10.49
C GLY A 475 -5.20 0.44 -9.35
N HIS A 476 -4.78 0.64 -8.10
CA HIS A 476 -5.65 0.48 -6.94
C HIS A 476 -6.85 1.43 -6.99
N GLY A 477 -6.61 2.68 -7.34
CA GLY A 477 -7.67 3.68 -7.48
C GLY A 477 -8.71 3.28 -8.52
N LEU A 478 -8.28 2.72 -9.64
CA LEU A 478 -9.19 2.20 -10.68
C LEU A 478 -10.04 1.05 -10.18
N ASN A 479 -9.48 0.15 -9.39
CA ASN A 479 -10.24 -0.94 -8.77
C ASN A 479 -11.37 -0.40 -7.88
N GLN A 480 -11.12 0.66 -7.14
CA GLN A 480 -12.12 1.33 -6.31
C GLN A 480 -13.13 2.14 -7.13
N LEU A 481 -12.65 2.90 -8.11
CA LEU A 481 -13.48 3.83 -8.90
C LEU A 481 -14.35 3.13 -9.94
N LEU A 482 -13.88 2.04 -10.55
CA LEU A 482 -14.57 1.35 -11.62
C LEU A 482 -15.46 0.20 -11.15
N THR A 483 -15.58 0.01 -9.84
CA THR A 483 -16.47 -1.01 -9.28
C THR A 483 -17.91 -0.77 -9.73
N ARG A 484 -18.61 -1.85 -10.09
CA ARG A 484 -20.04 -1.85 -10.34
C ARG A 484 -20.84 -2.49 -9.21
N ILE A 485 -20.12 -2.90 -8.18
CA ILE A 485 -20.73 -3.49 -6.99
C ILE A 485 -21.29 -2.38 -6.11
N ASP A 486 -22.52 -2.54 -5.67
CA ASP A 486 -23.26 -1.58 -4.86
C ASP A 486 -23.56 -2.07 -3.43
N ILE A 487 -22.87 -3.13 -3.02
CA ILE A 487 -22.85 -3.66 -1.65
C ILE A 487 -21.50 -3.30 -1.03
N ALA A 488 -21.51 -2.47 0.00
CA ALA A 488 -20.30 -1.83 0.54
C ALA A 488 -19.19 -2.83 0.89
N ASP A 489 -19.52 -3.94 1.54
CA ASP A 489 -18.55 -4.94 2.02
C ASP A 489 -17.74 -5.60 0.91
N VAL A 490 -18.24 -5.60 -0.30
CA VAL A 490 -17.60 -6.26 -1.46
C VAL A 490 -17.44 -5.31 -2.65
N SER A 491 -17.61 -4.02 -2.42
CA SER A 491 -17.47 -2.95 -3.41
C SER A 491 -16.01 -2.48 -3.48
N GLY A 492 -15.52 -2.28 -4.69
CA GLY A 492 -14.15 -1.80 -4.91
C GLY A 492 -13.11 -2.79 -4.39
N ILE A 493 -12.25 -2.33 -3.50
CA ILE A 493 -11.22 -3.17 -2.87
C ILE A 493 -11.75 -3.99 -1.70
N ASN A 494 -12.94 -3.67 -1.19
CA ASN A 494 -13.49 -4.34 -0.02
C ASN A 494 -13.80 -5.80 -0.33
N GLY A 495 -13.41 -6.70 0.56
CA GLY A 495 -13.64 -8.14 0.42
C GLY A 495 -12.74 -8.83 -0.60
N VAL A 496 -11.87 -8.12 -1.30
CA VAL A 496 -10.86 -8.72 -2.19
C VAL A 496 -9.82 -9.45 -1.31
N PRO A 497 -9.52 -10.74 -1.59
CA PRO A 497 -8.45 -11.42 -0.88
C PRO A 497 -7.15 -10.65 -0.98
N TRP A 498 -6.44 -10.53 0.15
CA TRP A 498 -5.26 -9.66 0.23
C TRP A 498 -4.14 -10.05 -0.73
N ASP A 499 -4.01 -11.35 -1.05
CA ASP A 499 -3.04 -11.83 -2.02
C ASP A 499 -3.45 -11.63 -3.49
N ALA A 500 -4.65 -11.09 -3.72
CA ALA A 500 -5.10 -10.64 -5.05
C ALA A 500 -5.18 -9.11 -5.17
N VAL A 501 -5.12 -8.38 -4.07
CA VAL A 501 -5.39 -6.93 -4.06
C VAL A 501 -4.39 -6.13 -4.91
N GLU A 502 -3.16 -6.62 -5.06
CA GLU A 502 -2.13 -5.98 -5.87
C GLU A 502 -2.22 -6.28 -7.37
N LEU A 503 -3.15 -7.15 -7.80
CA LEU A 503 -3.28 -7.45 -9.24
C LEU A 503 -3.55 -6.20 -10.08
N PRO A 504 -4.54 -5.34 -9.75
CA PRO A 504 -4.79 -4.14 -10.57
C PRO A 504 -3.63 -3.13 -10.54
N SER A 505 -2.99 -2.97 -9.39
CA SER A 505 -1.89 -2.01 -9.23
C SER A 505 -0.64 -2.43 -10.00
N GLN A 506 -0.20 -3.65 -9.83
CA GLN A 506 0.98 -4.19 -10.52
C GLN A 506 0.74 -4.35 -12.02
N PHE A 507 -0.47 -4.72 -12.41
CA PHE A 507 -0.86 -4.73 -13.81
C PHE A 507 -0.70 -3.34 -14.45
N ASN A 508 -1.15 -2.30 -13.76
CA ASN A 508 -1.13 -0.94 -14.28
C ASN A 508 0.28 -0.37 -14.45
N GLU A 509 1.26 -0.83 -13.66
CA GLU A 509 2.67 -0.44 -13.79
C GLU A 509 3.21 -0.70 -15.20
N ASN A 510 2.76 -1.75 -15.86
CA ASN A 510 3.25 -2.16 -17.18
C ASN A 510 3.08 -1.08 -18.24
N PHE A 511 2.03 -0.26 -18.13
CA PHE A 511 1.78 0.82 -19.08
C PHE A 511 2.83 1.92 -19.01
N ALA A 512 3.43 2.16 -17.85
CA ALA A 512 4.51 3.14 -17.69
C ALA A 512 5.82 2.76 -18.41
N TRP A 513 5.91 1.53 -18.89
CA TRP A 513 7.06 1.02 -19.66
C TRP A 513 6.78 0.91 -21.16
N GLN A 514 5.59 1.27 -21.62
CA GLN A 514 5.23 1.17 -23.04
C GLN A 514 5.61 2.44 -23.80
N GLU A 515 6.25 2.27 -24.94
CA GLU A 515 6.69 3.39 -25.78
C GLU A 515 5.55 4.35 -26.12
N GLU A 516 4.39 3.83 -26.52
CA GLU A 516 3.22 4.64 -26.88
C GLU A 516 2.75 5.50 -25.69
N VAL A 517 2.77 4.92 -24.48
CA VAL A 517 2.36 5.63 -23.26
C VAL A 517 3.39 6.70 -22.88
N LEU A 518 4.68 6.35 -22.91
CA LEU A 518 5.76 7.26 -22.60
C LEU A 518 5.78 8.47 -23.55
N ASN A 519 5.41 8.27 -24.80
CA ASN A 519 5.33 9.35 -25.79
C ASN A 519 4.29 10.41 -25.45
N PHE A 520 3.13 10.04 -24.91
CA PHE A 520 2.10 11.03 -24.59
C PHE A 520 2.11 11.49 -23.13
N LEU A 521 2.83 10.81 -22.22
CA LEU A 521 2.91 11.25 -20.83
C LEU A 521 4.16 12.09 -20.53
N SER A 522 5.01 12.30 -21.48
CA SER A 522 6.26 13.04 -21.32
C SER A 522 6.37 14.23 -22.29
N CYS A 523 6.96 15.31 -21.82
CA CYS A 523 7.45 16.42 -22.63
C CYS A 523 8.41 17.26 -21.78
N HIS A 524 9.38 17.90 -22.42
CA HIS A 524 10.31 18.74 -21.68
C HIS A 524 9.58 19.92 -21.03
N VAL A 525 9.79 20.11 -19.73
CA VAL A 525 9.07 21.10 -18.90
C VAL A 525 9.21 22.55 -19.40
N ARG A 526 10.34 22.88 -20.01
CA ARG A 526 10.60 24.25 -20.53
C ARG A 526 10.35 24.38 -22.01
N THR A 527 10.77 23.41 -22.83
CA THR A 527 10.73 23.51 -24.29
C THR A 527 9.51 22.86 -24.91
N GLY A 528 8.84 21.96 -24.19
CA GLY A 528 7.73 21.16 -24.70
C GLY A 528 8.13 20.08 -25.69
N GLU A 529 9.43 19.87 -25.89
CA GLU A 529 9.94 18.84 -26.79
C GLU A 529 9.61 17.44 -26.28
N HIS A 530 9.36 16.54 -27.23
CA HIS A 530 9.14 15.13 -26.90
C HIS A 530 10.39 14.49 -26.33
N LEU A 531 10.20 13.46 -25.52
CA LEU A 531 11.31 12.62 -25.04
C LEU A 531 12.04 12.04 -26.28
N PRO A 532 13.36 12.31 -26.43
CA PRO A 532 14.10 11.78 -27.57
C PRO A 532 14.07 10.26 -27.61
N LYS A 533 13.93 9.69 -28.81
CA LYS A 533 13.84 8.24 -28.98
C LYS A 533 15.02 7.49 -28.38
N GLU A 534 16.23 8.04 -28.47
CA GLU A 534 17.41 7.45 -27.87
C GLU A 534 17.29 7.30 -26.35
N LYS A 535 16.76 8.32 -25.68
CA LYS A 535 16.51 8.30 -24.22
C LYS A 535 15.39 7.34 -23.86
N LEU A 536 14.34 7.29 -24.67
CA LEU A 536 13.25 6.34 -24.49
C LEU A 536 13.74 4.89 -24.61
N ASP A 537 14.50 4.59 -25.65
CA ASP A 537 15.07 3.26 -25.89
C ASP A 537 16.02 2.84 -24.76
N ALA A 538 16.83 3.79 -24.26
CA ALA A 538 17.72 3.57 -23.13
C ALA A 538 16.94 3.25 -21.84
N LEU A 539 15.86 3.97 -21.56
CA LEU A 539 14.98 3.72 -20.43
C LEU A 539 14.37 2.31 -20.48
N ILE A 540 13.83 1.93 -21.63
CA ILE A 540 13.20 0.61 -21.80
C ILE A 540 14.24 -0.50 -21.71
N ALA A 541 15.42 -0.32 -22.31
CA ALA A 541 16.51 -1.29 -22.24
C ALA A 541 17.00 -1.51 -20.79
N ALA A 542 16.97 -0.48 -19.96
CA ALA A 542 17.39 -0.55 -18.56
C ALA A 542 16.35 -1.17 -17.61
N LYS A 543 15.16 -1.48 -18.10
CA LYS A 543 14.03 -1.95 -17.27
C LYS A 543 14.39 -3.09 -16.32
N ASN A 544 15.08 -4.09 -16.83
CA ASN A 544 15.42 -5.31 -16.09
C ASN A 544 16.86 -5.33 -15.57
N PHE A 545 17.50 -4.14 -15.51
CA PHE A 545 18.81 -4.02 -14.91
C PHE A 545 18.78 -4.39 -13.43
N GLU A 546 19.61 -5.36 -13.03
CA GLU A 546 19.67 -5.88 -11.65
C GLU A 546 18.33 -6.42 -11.12
N SER A 547 17.49 -6.92 -12.00
CA SER A 547 16.14 -7.42 -11.64
C SER A 547 16.18 -8.64 -10.74
N ALA A 548 17.19 -9.52 -10.86
CA ALA A 548 17.32 -10.67 -9.97
C ALA A 548 17.72 -10.24 -8.54
N MET A 549 18.58 -9.24 -8.39
CA MET A 549 18.90 -8.63 -7.10
C MET A 549 17.63 -8.06 -6.45
N ALA A 550 16.83 -7.34 -7.23
CA ALA A 550 15.56 -6.76 -6.76
C ALA A 550 14.53 -7.84 -6.37
N MET A 551 14.42 -8.90 -7.18
CA MET A 551 13.55 -10.04 -6.88
C MET A 551 13.94 -10.68 -5.55
N LEU A 552 15.21 -10.99 -5.35
CA LEU A 552 15.71 -11.63 -4.14
C LEU A 552 15.49 -10.77 -2.89
N ARG A 553 15.60 -9.45 -3.02
CA ARG A 553 15.33 -8.54 -1.90
C ARG A 553 13.87 -8.60 -1.47
N GLN A 554 12.93 -8.60 -2.40
CA GLN A 554 11.50 -8.72 -2.09
C GLN A 554 11.16 -10.09 -1.50
N LEU A 555 11.80 -11.14 -2.00
CA LEU A 555 11.62 -12.50 -1.46
C LEU A 555 12.20 -12.63 -0.03
N GLU A 556 13.30 -11.97 0.25
CA GLU A 556 13.84 -11.86 1.62
C GLU A 556 12.79 -11.31 2.59
N PHE A 557 12.13 -10.23 2.22
CA PHE A 557 11.07 -9.62 3.03
C PHE A 557 9.87 -10.55 3.21
N ALA A 558 9.42 -11.16 2.12
CA ALA A 558 8.26 -12.04 2.14
C ALA A 558 8.50 -13.32 2.96
N ILE A 559 9.65 -13.93 2.81
CA ILE A 559 10.03 -15.13 3.56
C ILE A 559 10.22 -14.80 5.05
N PHE A 560 10.90 -13.69 5.35
CA PHE A 560 11.07 -13.21 6.72
C PHE A 560 9.72 -13.02 7.40
N ASP A 561 8.83 -12.25 6.78
CA ASP A 561 7.47 -12.01 7.29
C ASP A 561 6.73 -13.30 7.59
N PHE A 562 6.72 -14.19 6.61
CA PHE A 562 5.95 -15.44 6.75
C PHE A 562 6.52 -16.34 7.85
N ARG A 563 7.85 -16.45 7.91
CA ARG A 563 8.52 -17.30 8.89
C ARG A 563 8.36 -16.82 10.33
N ILE A 564 8.48 -15.52 10.59
CA ILE A 564 8.31 -15.00 11.97
C ILE A 564 6.90 -15.22 12.50
N HIS A 565 5.91 -15.32 11.62
CA HIS A 565 4.52 -15.62 12.00
C HIS A 565 4.22 -17.12 12.04
N ALA A 566 4.86 -17.92 11.20
CA ALA A 566 4.67 -19.37 11.15
C ALA A 566 5.47 -20.12 12.22
N GLU A 567 6.63 -19.60 12.62
CA GLU A 567 7.57 -20.27 13.52
C GLU A 567 7.60 -19.71 14.93
N TYR A 568 6.69 -18.77 15.25
CA TYR A 568 6.67 -18.18 16.59
C TYR A 568 6.47 -19.27 17.66
N ASP A 569 7.35 -19.23 18.66
CA ASP A 569 7.32 -20.12 19.83
C ASP A 569 7.32 -19.24 21.09
N PRO A 570 6.27 -19.31 21.94
CA PRO A 570 6.20 -18.51 23.16
C PRO A 570 7.40 -18.67 24.10
N GLN A 571 8.08 -19.81 24.06
CA GLN A 571 9.26 -20.08 24.90
C GLN A 571 10.53 -19.44 24.36
N LYS A 572 10.59 -19.18 23.07
CA LYS A 572 11.77 -18.64 22.37
C LYS A 572 11.64 -17.17 22.02
N GLY A 573 10.43 -16.62 22.10
CA GLY A 573 10.12 -15.28 21.61
C GLY A 573 10.08 -15.19 20.09
N GLY A 574 10.13 -13.98 19.55
CA GLY A 574 9.97 -13.72 18.13
C GLY A 574 11.15 -14.16 17.26
N ARG A 575 12.34 -14.26 17.81
CA ARG A 575 13.57 -14.59 17.08
C ARG A 575 13.75 -13.73 15.82
N ILE A 576 13.37 -12.45 15.93
CA ILE A 576 13.20 -11.56 14.76
C ILE A 576 14.50 -11.42 13.98
N TYR A 577 15.59 -11.02 14.65
CA TYR A 577 16.87 -10.82 13.98
C TYR A 577 17.55 -12.15 13.62
N GLU A 578 17.33 -13.19 14.40
CA GLU A 578 17.82 -14.54 14.11
C GLU A 578 17.23 -15.08 12.81
N ILE A 579 15.91 -15.01 12.66
CA ILE A 579 15.22 -15.45 11.42
C ILE A 579 15.61 -14.57 10.24
N LEU A 580 15.71 -13.25 10.43
CA LEU A 580 16.17 -12.34 9.38
C LEU A 580 17.56 -12.75 8.87
N ASN A 581 18.50 -13.02 9.77
CA ASN A 581 19.85 -13.43 9.39
C ASN A 581 19.87 -14.77 8.68
N GLU A 582 19.05 -15.75 9.10
CA GLU A 582 18.91 -17.03 8.39
C GLU A 582 18.39 -16.84 6.98
N VAL A 583 17.35 -16.00 6.79
CA VAL A 583 16.80 -15.71 5.47
C VAL A 583 17.83 -15.01 4.60
N LYS A 584 18.51 -14.01 5.12
CA LYS A 584 19.59 -13.30 4.41
C LYS A 584 20.69 -14.24 3.95
N SER A 585 21.12 -15.18 4.80
CA SER A 585 22.18 -16.13 4.47
C SER A 585 21.85 -17.03 3.29
N LYS A 586 20.57 -17.31 3.05
CA LYS A 586 20.09 -18.18 1.96
C LYS A 586 19.66 -17.44 0.71
N VAL A 587 19.12 -16.24 0.86
CA VAL A 587 18.42 -15.52 -0.21
C VAL A 587 19.18 -14.30 -0.68
N SER A 588 19.77 -13.53 0.23
CA SER A 588 20.44 -12.26 -0.10
C SER A 588 21.75 -12.49 -0.86
N VAL A 589 21.99 -11.66 -1.86
CA VAL A 589 23.24 -11.65 -2.65
C VAL A 589 24.03 -10.36 -2.48
N VAL A 590 23.44 -9.34 -1.86
CA VAL A 590 24.07 -8.02 -1.66
C VAL A 590 24.82 -7.95 -0.33
N PRO A 591 25.82 -7.05 -0.19
CA PRO A 591 26.47 -6.81 1.09
C PRO A 591 25.47 -6.44 2.19
N GLN A 592 25.71 -6.94 3.40
CA GLN A 592 24.84 -6.72 4.56
C GLN A 592 25.49 -5.77 5.58
N TYR A 593 24.67 -4.98 6.23
CA TYR A 593 25.07 -4.19 7.39
C TYR A 593 24.68 -4.95 8.67
N GLU A 594 25.68 -5.35 9.47
CA GLU A 594 25.46 -6.22 10.63
C GLU A 594 24.50 -5.63 11.66
N ASN A 595 24.55 -4.32 11.86
CA ASN A 595 23.69 -3.61 12.82
C ASN A 595 22.40 -3.06 12.17
N GLY A 596 22.08 -3.50 10.99
CA GLY A 596 20.82 -3.14 10.33
C GLY A 596 19.61 -3.63 11.15
N ARG A 597 18.59 -2.78 11.20
CA ARG A 597 17.34 -3.03 11.94
C ARG A 597 16.13 -2.87 11.03
N PHE A 598 16.20 -3.46 9.83
CA PHE A 598 15.12 -3.40 8.87
C PHE A 598 13.74 -3.73 9.47
N PRO A 599 13.59 -4.76 10.32
CA PRO A 599 12.27 -5.09 10.87
C PRO A 599 11.63 -3.94 11.66
N ASN A 600 12.43 -3.10 12.32
CA ASN A 600 11.96 -1.98 13.13
C ASN A 600 11.25 -0.88 12.33
N GLY A 601 11.46 -0.85 11.01
CA GLY A 601 10.78 0.04 10.08
C GLY A 601 9.81 -0.68 9.15
N PHE A 602 9.59 -1.97 9.33
CA PHE A 602 8.76 -2.78 8.43
C PHE A 602 7.25 -2.61 8.74
N SER A 603 6.76 -1.43 8.46
CA SER A 603 5.37 -1.05 8.77
C SER A 603 4.33 -1.88 8.03
N HIS A 604 4.64 -2.41 6.86
CA HIS A 604 3.70 -3.27 6.10
C HIS A 604 3.15 -4.41 6.97
N ILE A 605 4.00 -5.06 7.77
CA ILE A 605 3.61 -6.22 8.56
C ILE A 605 3.30 -5.89 10.03
N PHE A 606 3.82 -4.77 10.57
CA PHE A 606 3.61 -4.42 11.96
C PHE A 606 2.62 -3.26 12.19
N ALA A 607 2.30 -2.51 11.15
CA ALA A 607 1.37 -1.39 11.24
C ALA A 607 0.44 -1.28 10.03
N GLY A 608 0.59 -2.19 9.06
CA GLY A 608 -0.26 -2.29 7.87
C GLY A 608 -0.99 -3.63 7.83
N GLY A 609 -1.61 -3.94 6.74
CA GLY A 609 -2.41 -5.17 6.55
C GLY A 609 -1.66 -6.39 6.06
N TYR A 610 -0.31 -6.36 6.01
CA TYR A 610 0.49 -7.38 5.34
C TYR A 610 1.12 -8.43 6.27
N ALA A 611 0.69 -8.54 7.51
CA ALA A 611 1.20 -9.57 8.44
C ALA A 611 0.95 -10.98 7.90
N ALA A 612 2.03 -11.77 7.77
CA ALA A 612 2.02 -13.06 7.10
C ALA A 612 1.35 -12.99 5.72
N GLY A 613 1.50 -11.87 5.06
CA GLY A 613 0.84 -11.52 3.81
C GLY A 613 1.72 -10.77 2.82
N TYR A 614 2.98 -10.47 3.14
CA TYR A 614 3.88 -9.76 2.23
C TYR A 614 4.16 -10.55 0.95
N TYR A 615 4.07 -11.88 1.00
CA TYR A 615 4.15 -12.73 -0.19
C TYR A 615 3.13 -12.33 -1.27
N SER A 616 2.05 -11.68 -0.87
CA SER A 616 0.97 -11.24 -1.75
C SER A 616 1.46 -10.39 -2.91
N TYR A 617 2.53 -9.59 -2.72
CA TYR A 617 3.13 -8.81 -3.80
C TYR A 617 3.65 -9.70 -4.94
N LYS A 618 4.36 -10.77 -4.63
CA LYS A 618 4.86 -11.69 -5.66
C LYS A 618 3.79 -12.61 -6.21
N TRP A 619 2.86 -13.02 -5.37
CA TRP A 619 1.71 -13.82 -5.78
C TRP A 619 0.84 -13.07 -6.79
N ALA A 620 0.45 -11.84 -6.46
CA ALA A 620 -0.35 -10.99 -7.36
C ALA A 620 0.43 -10.57 -8.61
N GLU A 621 1.75 -10.41 -8.50
CA GLU A 621 2.61 -10.05 -9.64
C GLU A 621 2.63 -11.15 -10.71
N VAL A 622 2.53 -12.42 -10.32
CA VAL A 622 2.31 -13.52 -11.27
C VAL A 622 1.01 -13.31 -12.04
N LEU A 623 -0.06 -13.00 -11.34
CA LEU A 623 -1.37 -12.72 -11.95
C LEU A 623 -1.29 -11.50 -12.88
N ALA A 624 -0.67 -10.44 -12.43
CA ALA A 624 -0.55 -9.18 -13.18
C ALA A 624 0.30 -9.36 -14.45
N ALA A 625 1.43 -10.03 -14.36
CA ALA A 625 2.31 -10.29 -15.49
C ALA A 625 1.61 -11.12 -16.56
N ASP A 626 0.91 -12.18 -16.15
CA ASP A 626 0.19 -13.06 -17.06
C ASP A 626 -1.04 -12.35 -17.68
N ALA A 627 -1.75 -11.55 -16.90
CA ALA A 627 -2.87 -10.73 -17.42
C ALA A 627 -2.37 -9.74 -18.46
N PHE A 628 -1.26 -9.06 -18.23
CA PHE A 628 -0.68 -8.11 -19.18
C PHE A 628 -0.21 -8.80 -20.47
N GLY A 629 0.13 -10.09 -20.39
CA GLY A 629 0.46 -10.90 -21.56
C GLY A 629 -0.62 -10.87 -22.65
N ARG A 630 -1.90 -10.79 -22.29
CA ARG A 630 -2.98 -10.63 -23.24
C ARG A 630 -2.88 -9.31 -24.01
N PHE A 631 -2.54 -8.22 -23.33
CA PHE A 631 -2.35 -6.90 -23.98
C PHE A 631 -1.14 -6.87 -24.89
N ILE A 632 -0.08 -7.60 -24.54
CA ILE A 632 1.09 -7.76 -25.42
C ILE A 632 0.69 -8.53 -26.70
N GLU A 633 -0.11 -9.57 -26.58
CA GLU A 633 -0.56 -10.40 -27.70
C GLU A 633 -1.56 -9.68 -28.60
N GLU A 634 -2.52 -8.96 -28.03
CA GLU A 634 -3.66 -8.35 -28.73
C GLU A 634 -3.50 -6.85 -29.01
N GLY A 635 -2.55 -6.19 -28.36
CA GLY A 635 -2.32 -4.73 -28.42
C GLY A 635 -2.60 -4.05 -27.07
N ILE A 636 -1.72 -3.14 -26.68
CA ILE A 636 -1.79 -2.49 -25.34
C ILE A 636 -3.03 -1.60 -25.18
N PHE A 637 -3.63 -1.16 -26.27
CA PHE A 637 -4.87 -0.39 -26.27
C PHE A 637 -6.02 -1.15 -26.95
N ASN A 638 -5.94 -2.47 -26.99
CA ASN A 638 -7.03 -3.28 -27.49
C ASN A 638 -8.27 -3.06 -26.64
N LYS A 639 -9.36 -2.60 -27.27
CA LYS A 639 -10.58 -2.22 -26.54
C LYS A 639 -11.30 -3.39 -25.91
N GLU A 640 -11.27 -4.56 -26.55
CA GLU A 640 -11.88 -5.77 -26.01
C GLU A 640 -11.12 -6.26 -24.75
N ALA A 641 -9.79 -6.32 -24.83
CA ALA A 641 -8.96 -6.68 -23.68
C ALA A 641 -9.15 -5.67 -22.52
N GLY A 642 -9.19 -4.37 -22.83
CA GLY A 642 -9.44 -3.33 -21.83
C GLY A 642 -10.82 -3.44 -21.18
N ALA A 643 -11.85 -3.66 -21.98
CA ALA A 643 -13.22 -3.86 -21.50
C ALA A 643 -13.32 -5.12 -20.62
N ASP A 644 -12.68 -6.21 -21.04
CA ASP A 644 -12.69 -7.47 -20.29
C ASP A 644 -11.95 -7.33 -18.95
N PHE A 645 -10.80 -6.66 -18.94
CA PHE A 645 -10.07 -6.40 -17.69
C PHE A 645 -10.89 -5.53 -16.72
N ARG A 646 -11.51 -4.47 -17.25
CA ARG A 646 -12.42 -3.63 -16.48
C ARG A 646 -13.57 -4.44 -15.90
N ASP A 647 -14.28 -5.22 -16.74
CA ASP A 647 -15.54 -5.86 -16.37
C ASP A 647 -15.32 -7.10 -15.49
N TYR A 648 -14.31 -7.92 -15.78
CA TYR A 648 -14.05 -9.14 -15.02
C TYR A 648 -13.20 -8.92 -13.75
N ILE A 649 -12.26 -7.99 -13.79
CA ILE A 649 -11.30 -7.80 -12.68
C ILE A 649 -11.60 -6.52 -11.88
N LEU A 650 -11.63 -5.36 -12.52
CA LEU A 650 -11.79 -4.10 -11.80
C LEU A 650 -13.21 -3.88 -11.26
N ALA A 651 -14.22 -4.20 -12.05
CA ALA A 651 -15.61 -3.92 -11.70
C ALA A 651 -16.22 -4.92 -10.72
N SER A 652 -15.64 -6.11 -10.60
CA SER A 652 -16.21 -7.20 -9.79
C SER A 652 -15.97 -7.05 -8.29
N GLY A 653 -15.08 -6.16 -7.88
CA GLY A 653 -14.77 -5.93 -6.46
C GLY A 653 -14.41 -7.23 -5.73
N GLY A 654 -14.90 -7.36 -4.51
CA GLY A 654 -14.79 -8.58 -3.70
C GLY A 654 -15.94 -9.56 -3.88
N ALA A 655 -16.83 -9.32 -4.84
CA ALA A 655 -18.02 -10.17 -5.05
C ALA A 655 -17.71 -11.47 -5.80
N GLU A 656 -16.58 -11.53 -6.52
CA GLU A 656 -16.15 -12.72 -7.27
C GLU A 656 -14.84 -13.27 -6.72
N ASP A 657 -14.67 -14.58 -6.83
CA ASP A 657 -13.40 -15.23 -6.57
C ASP A 657 -12.34 -14.73 -7.58
N PRO A 658 -11.17 -14.24 -7.12
CA PRO A 658 -10.15 -13.68 -8.01
C PRO A 658 -9.65 -14.68 -9.07
N MET A 659 -9.58 -15.96 -8.75
CA MET A 659 -9.16 -16.97 -9.72
C MET A 659 -10.19 -17.13 -10.83
N LYS A 660 -11.48 -17.09 -10.50
CA LYS A 660 -12.56 -17.12 -11.50
C LYS A 660 -12.52 -15.89 -12.38
N SER A 661 -12.32 -14.70 -11.80
CA SER A 661 -12.18 -13.45 -12.56
C SER A 661 -10.98 -13.51 -13.50
N PHE A 662 -9.85 -14.02 -13.05
CA PHE A 662 -8.65 -14.18 -13.86
C PHE A 662 -8.89 -15.14 -15.04
N ILE A 663 -9.48 -16.29 -14.78
CA ILE A 663 -9.78 -17.30 -15.82
C ILE A 663 -10.79 -16.72 -16.82
N ALA A 664 -11.80 -15.99 -16.37
CA ALA A 664 -12.77 -15.32 -17.27
C ALA A 664 -12.06 -14.31 -18.18
N PHE A 665 -11.10 -13.57 -17.68
CA PHE A 665 -10.32 -12.60 -18.45
C PHE A 665 -9.30 -13.27 -19.38
N ARG A 666 -8.50 -14.23 -18.85
CA ARG A 666 -7.34 -14.80 -19.57
C ARG A 666 -7.66 -16.10 -20.33
N GLY A 667 -8.75 -16.78 -19.97
CA GLY A 667 -9.16 -18.05 -20.57
C GLY A 667 -8.47 -19.29 -19.97
N ARG A 668 -7.62 -19.13 -18.98
CA ARG A 668 -6.86 -20.20 -18.31
C ARG A 668 -6.34 -19.71 -16.94
N LYS A 669 -5.79 -20.66 -16.17
CA LYS A 669 -5.09 -20.35 -14.92
C LYS A 669 -3.77 -19.59 -15.17
N PRO A 670 -3.32 -18.78 -14.20
CA PRO A 670 -2.06 -18.04 -14.32
C PRO A 670 -0.84 -18.97 -14.35
N LYS A 671 0.24 -18.51 -14.98
CA LYS A 671 1.52 -19.20 -15.11
C LYS A 671 2.63 -18.40 -14.42
N VAL A 672 3.36 -19.02 -13.51
CA VAL A 672 4.48 -18.40 -12.77
C VAL A 672 5.57 -17.90 -13.72
N ASP A 673 5.83 -18.63 -14.80
CA ASP A 673 6.85 -18.27 -15.80
C ASP A 673 6.63 -16.88 -16.42
N ALA A 674 5.38 -16.40 -16.48
CA ALA A 674 5.07 -15.05 -16.97
C ALA A 674 5.79 -13.97 -16.15
N LEU A 675 5.85 -14.12 -14.84
CA LEU A 675 6.59 -13.20 -13.97
C LEU A 675 8.09 -13.23 -14.23
N LEU A 676 8.68 -14.43 -14.35
CA LEU A 676 10.10 -14.58 -14.59
C LEU A 676 10.51 -13.97 -15.94
N VAL A 677 9.73 -14.21 -16.99
CA VAL A 677 9.95 -13.60 -18.31
C VAL A 677 9.86 -12.09 -18.25
N GLN A 678 8.81 -11.56 -17.62
CA GLN A 678 8.62 -10.11 -17.47
C GLN A 678 9.77 -9.45 -16.69
N SER A 679 10.30 -10.12 -15.69
CA SER A 679 11.40 -9.65 -14.86
C SER A 679 12.78 -9.87 -15.50
N GLY A 680 12.86 -10.45 -16.69
CA GLY A 680 14.13 -10.73 -17.36
C GLY A 680 14.99 -11.77 -16.66
N ILE A 681 14.36 -12.64 -15.86
CA ILE A 681 15.04 -13.76 -15.20
C ILE A 681 15.02 -14.96 -16.13
N LYS A 682 16.20 -15.52 -16.39
CA LYS A 682 16.35 -16.66 -17.28
C LYS A 682 15.70 -17.89 -16.69
N VAL A 683 14.69 -18.43 -17.37
CA VAL A 683 14.11 -19.72 -17.02
C VAL A 683 15.00 -20.79 -17.63
N THR A 684 15.71 -21.54 -16.79
CA THR A 684 16.40 -22.76 -17.23
C THR A 684 15.32 -23.77 -17.57
N GLN A 685 15.18 -24.09 -18.85
CA GLN A 685 14.41 -25.27 -19.24
C GLN A 685 15.08 -26.46 -18.57
N GLN A 686 14.39 -27.09 -17.64
CA GLN A 686 14.78 -28.42 -17.19
C GLN A 686 14.67 -29.34 -18.40
N GLN A 687 15.82 -29.85 -18.87
CA GLN A 687 15.87 -30.93 -19.83
C GLN A 687 15.31 -32.20 -19.21
#